data_20269771a0809dc78509e67ed30f430b
#
_entry.id   20269771a0809dc78509e67ed30f430b
#
_cell.length_a   1.000
_cell.length_b   1.000
_cell.length_c   1.000
_cell.angle_alpha   90.00
_cell.angle_beta   90.00
_cell.angle_gamma   90.00
#
_symmetry.space_group_name_H-M   'P 1'
#
loop_
_entity.id
_entity.type
_entity.pdbx_description
1 polymer ?
#
loop_
_entity_poly.entity_id
_entity_poly.type
_entity_poly.pdbx_seq_one_letter_code
_entity_poly.pdbx_strand_id
1 'polypeptide(L)'
;MPPFSPRAPEVEPARRRTMVAGCRLRPRHALLAASILTVQPVARAVAADAAETTTESTASQEAGKTAAAPVRAVGAAVGAPVGAGAPAARPADAGEAIIVTGTREIGKKARDSVAPIDIVSARQLAQTGQPTLREALGQLLPSLTLPTGGFDTGALTSAFSLRGLSPNETLVLVDGKRRHTTANLYADGGPQQGTTPVDIDMIPMAAIDHVEILRDGASAQYGSDAVAGVVNIILKKQDHGFNAESITGITAAKDGFQQGVYLDGGAKLGARGFVHVSGDFVHEDHTFRSAPDLRTGTKINKILGRPEQTRESVAVKAGYDLTDDIHAYALATYAHRHAEAFQNYRLPGSLANYPAYAAIYPNGYSPLETLDEDDWEVTAGVKGVVLGWNWDLSSVYGRDYDAIGLKDSANFAVARDTGRTPTVIAAQGFNNSQWSNTFDLSRAFHVQGWPHSINVAGGATYRYESYSVGTGSPDSTYGSGSDALAGTNAGNAGNFNRDVVGGYVDVATHLLKNWQLDLAGRFEHYTDVGDTETGKVSTRYDAFRWLAFRATISNGFHAPTLAQEHYSSLTLSPTAARGLIAANSPGALANGASKLKPERSTNVTGGVIVEPVKNLHVTVDVYQINLRDQILPGGNIIGDAARSALGLNGFTLPDGSDQWTAASLSTNWFANVASTRTQGLDLTATYPTRLGDVGRIDWDVAINLNRTRLSHQADSATGQPLLSAQSIAYITTAYPRSKMIFGGRFTRGAWTVGVHEIRYGQTTSQLTYYTGATNSGSLSSTVFLPFRNTPKFITNLDITYRVDRNWSFTLGANNLFDARPSRVPDGNRYLGVPQYYMSTSQLDMNGGYYYLRANLTL
;
A
#
# COMPACT_ATOMS: atom_id res chain seq x y z
N MET A 1 -25.81 64.46 9.82
CA MET A 1 -26.67 64.52 11.03
C MET A 1 -26.78 63.11 11.58
N PRO A 2 -26.79 62.95 12.87
CA PRO A 2 -25.69 62.28 13.56
C PRO A 2 -26.04 60.83 13.98
N PRO A 3 -25.10 60.11 14.64
CA PRO A 3 -25.12 58.67 14.74
C PRO A 3 -25.80 58.21 16.03
N PHE A 4 -26.31 56.97 16.01
CA PHE A 4 -26.73 56.28 17.26
C PHE A 4 -25.77 55.11 17.56
N SER A 5 -25.20 55.21 18.75
CA SER A 5 -24.39 54.20 19.44
C SER A 5 -25.33 53.20 20.19
N PRO A 6 -25.05 51.91 20.23
CA PRO A 6 -25.74 51.02 21.19
C PRO A 6 -24.83 50.70 22.39
N ARG A 7 -25.48 50.71 23.56
CA ARG A 7 -24.95 50.38 24.90
C ARG A 7 -24.68 48.87 25.04
N ALA A 8 -23.67 48.56 25.80
CA ALA A 8 -23.36 47.24 26.34
C ALA A 8 -24.31 46.85 27.49
N PRO A 9 -24.61 45.57 27.70
CA PRO A 9 -25.24 45.11 28.94
C PRO A 9 -24.19 44.55 29.92
N GLU A 10 -24.52 44.73 31.18
CA GLU A 10 -23.84 44.46 32.42
C GLU A 10 -23.55 42.95 32.67
N VAL A 11 -22.46 42.71 33.38
CA VAL A 11 -21.98 41.42 33.88
C VAL A 11 -22.54 41.18 35.28
N GLU A 12 -23.20 40.04 35.51
CA GLU A 12 -23.51 39.54 36.85
C GLU A 12 -22.70 38.26 37.16
N PRO A 13 -22.25 38.03 38.40
CA PRO A 13 -21.19 37.07 38.74
C PRO A 13 -21.74 35.66 39.03
N ALA A 14 -21.19 34.65 38.35
CA ALA A 14 -21.51 33.25 38.54
C ALA A 14 -20.90 32.65 39.82
N ARG A 15 -21.76 32.01 40.60
CA ARG A 15 -21.44 31.20 41.78
C ARG A 15 -20.68 29.93 41.38
N ARG A 16 -19.54 29.67 42.03
CA ARG A 16 -18.79 28.41 42.02
C ARG A 16 -19.70 27.29 42.60
N ARG A 17 -19.91 26.24 41.80
CA ARG A 17 -20.29 24.89 42.28
C ARG A 17 -19.18 23.91 41.85
N THR A 18 -18.44 23.44 42.82
CA THR A 18 -17.57 22.28 42.75
C THR A 18 -18.43 21.04 42.45
N MET A 19 -18.25 20.43 41.25
CA MET A 19 -18.69 19.08 41.01
C MET A 19 -17.46 18.18 40.88
N VAL A 20 -17.35 17.26 41.82
CA VAL A 20 -16.46 16.12 41.77
C VAL A 20 -17.07 15.14 40.78
N ALA A 21 -16.52 15.03 39.58
CA ALA A 21 -16.88 14.01 38.61
C ALA A 21 -16.05 12.76 38.82
N GLY A 22 -16.65 11.75 39.43
CA GLY A 22 -16.09 10.42 39.54
C GLY A 22 -16.02 9.78 38.13
N CYS A 23 -14.82 9.53 37.68
CA CYS A 23 -14.54 8.78 36.46
C CYS A 23 -14.88 7.30 36.71
N ARG A 24 -16.02 6.83 36.26
CA ARG A 24 -16.32 5.39 36.18
C ARG A 24 -15.70 4.82 34.90
N LEU A 25 -14.53 4.23 35.02
CA LEU A 25 -13.95 3.37 34.01
C LEU A 25 -14.85 2.15 33.78
N ARG A 26 -15.27 1.93 32.55
CA ARG A 26 -15.98 0.71 32.15
C ARG A 26 -15.04 -0.49 32.23
N PRO A 27 -15.47 -1.66 32.71
CA PRO A 27 -14.58 -2.78 33.05
C PRO A 27 -13.98 -3.52 31.83
N ARG A 28 -14.13 -3.05 30.62
CA ARG A 28 -13.56 -3.70 29.43
C ARG A 28 -12.06 -3.40 29.19
N HIS A 29 -11.50 -2.38 29.82
CA HIS A 29 -10.09 -1.99 29.61
C HIS A 29 -9.11 -2.47 30.70
N ALA A 30 -9.59 -3.11 31.73
CA ALA A 30 -8.75 -3.62 32.84
C ALA A 30 -8.17 -5.03 32.62
N LEU A 31 -8.57 -5.75 31.59
CA LEU A 31 -8.15 -7.12 31.32
C LEU A 31 -6.95 -7.28 30.38
N LEU A 32 -6.49 -6.21 29.72
CA LEU A 32 -5.40 -6.29 28.75
C LEU A 32 -3.99 -6.05 29.33
N ALA A 33 -3.86 -5.56 30.52
CA ALA A 33 -2.55 -5.38 31.16
C ALA A 33 -1.99 -6.65 31.84
N ALA A 34 -2.78 -7.71 31.99
CA ALA A 34 -2.40 -8.96 32.66
C ALA A 34 -2.10 -10.12 31.69
N SER A 35 -2.28 -9.93 30.38
CA SER A 35 -2.17 -11.01 29.37
C SER A 35 -0.75 -11.29 28.88
N ILE A 36 0.27 -10.61 29.38
CA ILE A 36 1.67 -10.81 28.93
C ILE A 36 2.34 -12.02 29.62
N LEU A 37 1.69 -12.68 30.56
CA LEU A 37 2.31 -13.74 31.38
C LEU A 37 1.66 -15.13 31.30
N THR A 38 0.71 -15.39 30.41
CA THR A 38 0.17 -16.73 30.22
C THR A 38 0.15 -17.13 28.76
N VAL A 39 1.32 -17.43 28.20
CA VAL A 39 1.42 -18.24 26.98
C VAL A 39 1.28 -19.70 27.44
N GLN A 40 0.07 -20.24 27.39
CA GLN A 40 -0.13 -21.67 27.33
C GLN A 40 -0.26 -22.13 25.87
N PRO A 41 0.32 -23.28 25.48
CA PRO A 41 0.53 -23.61 24.08
C PRO A 41 -0.78 -24.05 23.41
N VAL A 42 -1.21 -23.32 22.40
CA VAL A 42 -2.14 -23.79 21.37
C VAL A 42 -1.33 -24.62 20.37
N ALA A 43 -0.92 -25.81 20.84
CA ALA A 43 -0.32 -26.86 20.02
C ALA A 43 -1.10 -28.17 20.27
N ARG A 44 -2.41 -28.13 20.01
CA ARG A 44 -3.23 -29.35 20.07
C ARG A 44 -4.56 -29.19 19.32
N ALA A 45 -4.52 -28.99 18.02
CA ALA A 45 -5.68 -29.15 17.15
C ALA A 45 -5.36 -29.28 15.65
N VAL A 46 -4.23 -29.88 15.28
CA VAL A 46 -4.02 -30.34 13.90
C VAL A 46 -3.27 -31.67 13.96
N ALA A 47 -3.88 -32.68 14.57
CA ALA A 47 -3.45 -34.06 14.46
C ALA A 47 -4.58 -34.99 14.92
N ALA A 48 -5.66 -35.01 14.16
CA ALA A 48 -6.66 -36.06 14.24
C ALA A 48 -7.51 -36.07 13.00
N ASP A 49 -6.95 -36.56 11.89
CA ASP A 49 -7.68 -37.25 10.83
C ASP A 49 -6.69 -37.79 9.78
N ALA A 50 -5.96 -38.83 10.16
CA ALA A 50 -5.34 -39.77 9.22
C ALA A 50 -4.80 -40.99 10.00
N ALA A 51 -5.68 -41.83 10.42
CA ALA A 51 -5.32 -43.17 10.87
C ALA A 51 -6.49 -44.08 10.54
N GLU A 52 -6.38 -44.78 9.42
CA GLU A 52 -6.84 -46.15 9.27
C GLU A 52 -6.43 -46.64 7.86
N THR A 53 -5.38 -47.43 7.84
CA THR A 53 -5.39 -48.80 7.30
C THR A 53 -4.02 -49.44 7.51
N THR A 54 -4.03 -50.39 8.37
CA THR A 54 -3.00 -51.39 8.65
C THR A 54 -2.86 -52.38 7.51
N THR A 55 -1.64 -52.83 7.26
CA THR A 55 -1.32 -54.26 7.26
C THR A 55 0.18 -54.50 7.44
N GLU A 56 0.45 -55.48 8.27
CA GLU A 56 1.72 -56.04 8.75
C GLU A 56 2.63 -56.59 7.65
N SER A 57 3.95 -56.52 7.90
CA SER A 57 4.82 -57.70 7.70
C SER A 57 6.14 -57.51 8.44
N THR A 58 6.44 -58.50 9.21
CA THR A 58 7.49 -58.80 10.18
C THR A 58 8.87 -59.07 9.58
N ALA A 59 9.86 -58.98 10.50
CA ALA A 59 11.14 -59.70 10.63
C ALA A 59 12.35 -59.12 9.85
N SER A 60 13.52 -59.01 10.31
CA SER A 60 14.31 -59.46 11.47
C SER A 60 15.75 -59.03 11.25
N GLN A 61 16.40 -58.63 12.36
CA GLN A 61 17.82 -58.80 12.78
C GLN A 61 18.91 -59.06 11.71
N GLU A 62 19.99 -58.27 11.73
CA GLU A 62 21.20 -58.70 12.47
C GLU A 62 22.32 -57.64 12.42
N ALA A 63 23.18 -57.75 13.43
CA ALA A 63 24.28 -56.90 13.82
C ALA A 63 25.55 -57.13 12.98
N GLY A 64 26.40 -56.10 12.97
CA GLY A 64 27.79 -56.23 12.50
C GLY A 64 28.66 -55.08 12.95
N LYS A 65 29.38 -55.34 14.08
CA LYS A 65 30.48 -54.52 14.58
C LYS A 65 31.73 -54.67 13.69
N THR A 66 32.52 -53.58 13.55
CA THR A 66 33.99 -53.56 13.74
C THR A 66 34.49 -52.12 13.50
N ALA A 67 35.04 -51.50 14.52
CA ALA A 67 36.43 -51.35 14.95
C ALA A 67 37.22 -50.33 14.10
N ALA A 68 37.41 -49.17 14.61
CA ALA A 68 38.49 -48.45 15.27
C ALA A 68 39.87 -48.50 14.59
N ALA A 69 40.45 -47.38 14.29
CA ALA A 69 41.56 -46.78 15.03
C ALA A 69 42.34 -45.71 14.21
N PRO A 70 43.23 -45.01 14.84
CA PRO A 70 43.29 -43.55 14.87
C PRO A 70 44.62 -43.02 14.26
N VAL A 71 44.76 -41.66 14.13
CA VAL A 71 46.08 -40.95 14.12
C VAL A 71 45.75 -39.46 13.82
N ARG A 72 46.17 -38.42 14.41
CA ARG A 72 47.20 -38.06 15.40
C ARG A 72 46.99 -36.56 15.67
N ALA A 73 47.03 -36.20 16.92
CA ALA A 73 47.11 -34.82 17.38
C ALA A 73 48.52 -34.23 17.18
N VAL A 74 48.57 -32.96 16.82
CA VAL A 74 49.67 -32.05 17.19
C VAL A 74 48.95 -30.71 17.39
N GLY A 75 48.91 -30.12 18.51
CA GLY A 75 49.84 -29.77 19.50
C GLY A 75 49.77 -28.28 19.72
N ALA A 76 49.11 -27.86 20.82
CA ALA A 76 49.37 -26.71 21.68
C ALA A 76 49.75 -25.33 21.11
N ALA A 77 48.94 -24.35 21.50
CA ALA A 77 49.43 -23.15 22.20
C ALA A 77 48.26 -22.35 22.84
N VAL A 78 48.24 -22.39 24.14
CA VAL A 78 48.29 -21.25 25.09
C VAL A 78 47.27 -20.15 24.95
N GLY A 79 46.54 -20.00 26.02
CA GLY A 79 45.45 -19.06 26.29
C GLY A 79 45.77 -17.56 26.11
N ALA A 80 44.72 -16.86 25.84
CA ALA A 80 44.59 -15.43 26.06
C ALA A 80 43.12 -15.10 26.50
N PRO A 81 42.89 -14.01 27.22
CA PRO A 81 41.85 -13.88 28.23
C PRO A 81 40.49 -13.53 27.67
N VAL A 82 39.46 -14.04 28.37
CA VAL A 82 38.07 -13.58 28.25
C VAL A 82 38.00 -12.10 28.62
N GLY A 83 37.63 -11.27 27.65
CA GLY A 83 37.32 -9.90 27.94
C GLY A 83 37.25 -9.02 26.71
N ALA A 84 36.10 -8.92 26.13
CA ALA A 84 35.51 -7.72 25.50
C ALA A 84 34.28 -8.15 24.71
N GLY A 85 33.12 -7.67 25.11
CA GLY A 85 31.88 -7.93 24.40
C GLY A 85 32.03 -7.55 22.93
N ALA A 86 31.47 -8.40 22.06
CA ALA A 86 31.35 -8.10 20.65
C ALA A 86 30.72 -6.71 20.48
N PRO A 87 31.33 -5.81 19.70
CA PRO A 87 30.67 -4.54 19.41
C PRO A 87 29.38 -4.84 18.70
N ALA A 88 28.26 -4.22 19.17
CA ALA A 88 27.00 -4.21 18.46
C ALA A 88 27.29 -3.91 16.98
N ALA A 89 26.76 -4.74 16.09
CA ALA A 89 26.94 -4.61 14.66
C ALA A 89 26.71 -3.15 14.28
N ARG A 90 27.71 -2.52 13.67
CA ARG A 90 27.56 -1.17 13.11
C ARG A 90 26.36 -1.20 12.18
N PRO A 91 25.47 -0.19 12.18
CA PRO A 91 24.52 -0.02 11.10
C PRO A 91 25.35 -0.04 9.79
N ALA A 92 25.07 -1.00 8.90
CA ALA A 92 25.65 -0.97 7.59
C ALA A 92 25.27 0.38 6.99
N ASP A 93 26.26 1.11 6.47
CA ASP A 93 26.01 2.30 5.67
C ASP A 93 25.10 1.86 4.52
N ALA A 94 23.97 2.49 4.30
CA ALA A 94 23.00 2.09 3.27
C ALA A 94 23.67 2.00 1.88
N GLY A 95 24.72 2.79 1.65
CA GLY A 95 25.51 2.73 0.42
C GLY A 95 26.39 1.48 0.27
N GLU A 96 26.74 0.80 1.37
CA GLU A 96 27.53 -0.45 1.36
C GLU A 96 26.65 -1.70 1.25
N ALA A 97 25.31 -1.57 1.36
CA ALA A 97 24.40 -2.69 1.23
C ALA A 97 24.43 -3.26 -0.19
N ILE A 98 24.44 -4.57 -0.30
CA ILE A 98 24.31 -5.28 -1.59
C ILE A 98 22.87 -5.20 -2.01
N ILE A 99 22.63 -4.78 -3.25
CA ILE A 99 21.29 -4.69 -3.85
C ILE A 99 21.04 -5.85 -4.80
N VAL A 100 19.76 -6.18 -4.95
CA VAL A 100 19.29 -7.14 -5.95
C VAL A 100 18.33 -6.49 -6.96
N THR A 101 17.91 -5.24 -6.73
CA THR A 101 16.98 -4.49 -7.57
C THR A 101 17.71 -3.55 -8.52
N GLY A 102 17.25 -3.46 -9.77
CA GLY A 102 17.80 -2.56 -10.78
C GLY A 102 19.15 -3.00 -11.35
N THR A 103 19.58 -4.24 -11.06
CA THR A 103 20.80 -4.84 -11.60
C THR A 103 20.64 -6.35 -11.72
N ARG A 104 21.33 -6.94 -12.69
CA ARG A 104 21.52 -8.40 -12.81
C ARG A 104 22.96 -8.82 -12.45
N GLU A 105 23.76 -7.88 -11.96
CA GLU A 105 25.14 -8.10 -11.51
C GLU A 105 25.13 -8.51 -10.04
N ILE A 106 25.68 -9.68 -9.73
CA ILE A 106 25.70 -10.23 -8.36
C ILE A 106 26.69 -9.45 -7.49
N GLY A 107 26.25 -9.10 -6.26
CA GLY A 107 27.08 -8.41 -5.28
C GLY A 107 27.24 -6.91 -5.51
N LYS A 108 26.41 -6.29 -6.35
CA LYS A 108 26.41 -4.84 -6.59
C LYS A 108 26.05 -4.09 -5.33
N LYS A 109 26.79 -3.05 -4.99
CA LYS A 109 26.45 -2.16 -3.86
C LYS A 109 25.50 -1.05 -4.31
N ALA A 110 24.64 -0.61 -3.40
CA ALA A 110 23.67 0.47 -3.68
C ALA A 110 24.35 1.75 -4.18
N ARG A 111 25.47 2.14 -3.58
CA ARG A 111 26.23 3.32 -3.99
C ARG A 111 26.82 3.23 -5.41
N ASP A 112 27.05 2.00 -5.91
CA ASP A 112 27.63 1.74 -7.22
C ASP A 112 26.55 1.52 -8.29
N SER A 113 25.26 1.69 -7.93
CA SER A 113 24.15 1.53 -8.85
C SER A 113 24.13 2.60 -9.95
N VAL A 114 23.79 2.17 -11.17
CA VAL A 114 23.55 3.05 -12.32
C VAL A 114 22.23 3.81 -12.24
N ALA A 115 21.29 3.32 -11.41
CA ALA A 115 19.96 3.90 -11.21
C ALA A 115 19.77 4.36 -9.76
N PRO A 116 18.88 5.33 -9.49
CA PRO A 116 18.58 5.79 -8.13
C PRO A 116 17.84 4.69 -7.34
N ILE A 117 18.45 4.25 -6.24
CA ILE A 117 17.87 3.25 -5.35
C ILE A 117 18.01 3.69 -3.90
N ASP A 118 16.92 3.56 -3.15
CA ASP A 118 16.89 3.76 -1.71
C ASP A 118 16.79 2.40 -1.01
N ILE A 119 17.41 2.29 0.16
CA ILE A 119 17.32 1.12 1.02
C ILE A 119 16.77 1.55 2.36
N VAL A 120 15.65 0.94 2.77
CA VAL A 120 15.00 1.17 4.06
C VAL A 120 15.11 -0.11 4.87
N SER A 121 15.91 -0.10 5.93
CA SER A 121 16.11 -1.26 6.82
C SER A 121 14.89 -1.49 7.72
N ALA A 122 14.70 -2.74 8.20
CA ALA A 122 13.70 -3.08 9.22
C ALA A 122 13.78 -2.17 10.45
N ARG A 123 14.99 -1.80 10.85
CA ARG A 123 15.21 -0.86 11.97
C ARG A 123 14.63 0.53 11.70
N GLN A 124 14.81 1.07 10.50
CA GLN A 124 14.24 2.37 10.13
C GLN A 124 12.71 2.30 10.08
N LEU A 125 12.15 1.21 9.54
CA LEU A 125 10.70 0.97 9.55
C LEU A 125 10.16 0.98 10.98
N ALA A 126 10.71 0.17 11.86
CA ALA A 126 10.31 0.09 13.27
C ALA A 126 10.46 1.45 14.01
N GLN A 127 11.45 2.27 13.66
CA GLN A 127 11.70 3.58 14.27
C GLN A 127 10.64 4.64 13.94
N THR A 128 9.82 4.43 12.90
CA THR A 128 8.71 5.34 12.57
C THR A 128 7.57 5.26 13.59
N GLY A 129 7.47 4.16 14.35
CA GLY A 129 6.35 3.92 15.25
C GLY A 129 5.02 3.77 14.54
N GLN A 130 5.04 3.35 13.26
CA GLN A 130 3.84 3.06 12.48
C GLN A 130 3.53 1.56 12.54
N PRO A 131 2.24 1.18 12.62
CA PRO A 131 1.85 -0.22 12.73
C PRO A 131 1.89 -0.97 11.40
N THR A 132 1.95 -0.28 10.26
CA THR A 132 1.93 -0.88 8.93
C THR A 132 3.12 -0.48 8.07
N LEU A 133 3.50 -1.35 7.12
CA LEU A 133 4.61 -1.10 6.20
C LEU A 133 4.37 0.14 5.34
N ARG A 134 3.18 0.29 4.82
CA ARG A 134 2.76 1.42 3.98
C ARG A 134 2.97 2.75 4.71
N GLU A 135 2.48 2.86 5.94
CA GLU A 135 2.62 4.08 6.74
C GLU A 135 4.07 4.37 7.09
N ALA A 136 4.84 3.34 7.46
CA ALA A 136 6.27 3.47 7.75
C ALA A 136 7.06 3.99 6.55
N LEU A 137 6.87 3.40 5.36
CA LEU A 137 7.49 3.87 4.11
C LEU A 137 7.04 5.30 3.75
N GLY A 138 5.75 5.61 4.00
CA GLY A 138 5.22 6.95 3.78
C GLY A 138 5.90 8.03 4.61
N GLN A 139 6.41 7.72 5.81
CA GLN A 139 7.17 8.67 6.61
C GLN A 139 8.63 8.81 6.18
N LEU A 140 9.24 7.76 5.64
CA LEU A 140 10.67 7.72 5.31
C LEU A 140 10.99 8.19 3.90
N LEU A 141 10.04 8.04 2.95
CA LEU A 141 10.25 8.29 1.54
C LEU A 141 9.48 9.53 1.07
N PRO A 142 10.16 10.60 0.63
CA PRO A 142 9.45 11.80 0.16
C PRO A 142 8.78 11.60 -1.20
N SER A 143 9.27 10.69 -2.03
CA SER A 143 8.69 10.34 -3.33
C SER A 143 7.44 9.46 -3.23
N LEU A 144 7.13 8.91 -2.05
CA LEU A 144 5.99 8.06 -1.79
C LEU A 144 4.85 8.88 -1.15
N THR A 145 3.65 8.77 -1.72
CA THR A 145 2.43 9.43 -1.24
C THR A 145 1.38 8.37 -0.93
N LEU A 146 0.71 8.54 0.22
CA LEU A 146 -0.38 7.67 0.66
C LEU A 146 -1.73 8.35 0.42
N PRO A 147 -2.79 7.59 0.09
CA PRO A 147 -4.15 8.10 0.22
C PRO A 147 -4.45 8.39 1.69
N THR A 148 -5.24 9.41 1.96
CA THR A 148 -5.51 9.87 3.33
C THR A 148 -6.88 9.43 3.85
N GLY A 149 -7.55 8.54 3.16
CA GLY A 149 -8.81 7.94 3.54
C GLY A 149 -9.74 7.72 2.34
N GLY A 150 -10.82 7.08 2.59
CA GLY A 150 -11.95 6.78 1.73
C GLY A 150 -13.15 6.46 2.61
N PHE A 151 -14.26 6.16 2.02
CA PHE A 151 -15.49 5.75 2.71
C PHE A 151 -16.20 4.59 2.00
N ASP A 152 -15.63 4.08 0.96
CA ASP A 152 -16.05 2.93 0.18
C ASP A 152 -15.03 1.79 0.32
N THR A 153 -15.23 0.69 -0.37
CA THR A 153 -14.36 -0.50 -0.32
C THR A 153 -12.88 -0.18 -0.52
N GLY A 154 -12.55 0.83 -1.32
CA GLY A 154 -11.18 1.30 -1.48
C GLY A 154 -10.52 1.86 -0.22
N ALA A 155 -11.29 2.24 0.81
CA ALA A 155 -10.75 2.63 2.11
C ALA A 155 -10.26 1.46 2.95
N LEU A 156 -10.68 0.25 2.60
CA LEU A 156 -10.49 -0.96 3.36
C LEU A 156 -9.21 -1.72 2.96
N THR A 157 -8.57 -1.33 1.84
CA THR A 157 -7.31 -1.89 1.35
C THR A 157 -6.19 -0.85 1.33
N SER A 158 -4.95 -1.27 1.16
CA SER A 158 -3.78 -0.39 1.25
C SER A 158 -3.19 -0.09 -0.12
N ALA A 159 -2.97 1.20 -0.39
CA ALA A 159 -2.33 1.65 -1.62
C ALA A 159 -1.27 2.72 -1.35
N PHE A 160 -0.34 2.88 -2.28
CA PHE A 160 0.63 3.98 -2.30
C PHE A 160 0.95 4.40 -3.73
N SER A 161 1.35 5.65 -3.89
CA SER A 161 1.78 6.22 -5.17
C SER A 161 3.25 6.59 -5.10
N LEU A 162 4.02 6.24 -6.11
CA LEU A 162 5.42 6.64 -6.25
C LEU A 162 5.53 7.79 -7.26
N ARG A 163 6.22 8.87 -6.89
CA ARG A 163 6.39 10.08 -7.74
C ARG A 163 5.08 10.71 -8.23
N GLY A 164 3.98 10.50 -7.50
CA GLY A 164 2.65 11.01 -7.85
C GLY A 164 2.01 10.36 -9.08
N LEU A 165 2.48 9.18 -9.47
CA LEU A 165 1.88 8.33 -10.50
C LEU A 165 0.86 7.36 -9.86
N SER A 166 0.07 6.68 -10.69
CA SER A 166 -0.90 5.69 -10.23
C SER A 166 -0.21 4.55 -9.46
N PRO A 167 -0.83 3.99 -8.41
CA PRO A 167 -0.32 2.78 -7.77
C PRO A 167 -0.06 1.62 -8.72
N ASN A 168 -0.87 1.46 -9.77
CA ASN A 168 -0.70 0.43 -10.81
C ASN A 168 0.61 0.56 -11.60
N GLU A 169 1.26 1.72 -11.57
CA GLU A 169 2.50 2.02 -12.29
C GLU A 169 3.75 1.75 -11.45
N THR A 170 3.58 1.15 -10.26
CA THR A 170 4.68 0.76 -9.37
C THR A 170 4.69 -0.74 -9.19
N LEU A 171 5.73 -1.40 -9.67
CA LEU A 171 5.89 -2.84 -9.48
C LEU A 171 6.34 -3.16 -8.06
N VAL A 172 5.67 -4.11 -7.42
CA VAL A 172 6.08 -4.65 -6.11
C VAL A 172 6.61 -6.07 -6.28
N LEU A 173 7.76 -6.31 -5.66
CA LEU A 173 8.43 -7.61 -5.60
C LEU A 173 8.60 -8.04 -4.15
N VAL A 174 8.60 -9.36 -3.92
CA VAL A 174 9.04 -9.98 -2.66
C VAL A 174 10.20 -10.91 -2.98
N ASP A 175 11.35 -10.67 -2.36
CA ASP A 175 12.60 -11.38 -2.66
C ASP A 175 12.94 -11.43 -4.18
N GLY A 176 12.62 -10.34 -4.90
CA GLY A 176 12.85 -10.23 -6.34
C GLY A 176 11.82 -10.93 -7.24
N LYS A 177 10.78 -11.54 -6.68
CA LYS A 177 9.69 -12.16 -7.43
C LYS A 177 8.43 -11.28 -7.40
N ARG A 178 7.70 -11.21 -8.53
CA ARG A 178 6.49 -10.37 -8.66
C ARG A 178 5.41 -10.83 -7.69
N ARG A 179 4.90 -9.90 -6.89
CA ARG A 179 3.72 -10.07 -6.03
C ARG A 179 2.45 -9.88 -6.85
N HIS A 180 1.41 -10.66 -6.57
CA HIS A 180 0.06 -10.44 -7.11
C HIS A 180 -0.58 -9.17 -6.55
N THR A 181 -1.58 -8.63 -7.25
CA THR A 181 -2.32 -7.43 -6.83
C THR A 181 -3.56 -7.79 -6.02
N THR A 182 -4.13 -6.82 -5.30
CA THR A 182 -5.42 -7.00 -4.62
C THR A 182 -6.55 -7.29 -5.60
N ALA A 183 -7.57 -8.04 -5.15
CA ALA A 183 -8.80 -8.26 -5.89
C ALA A 183 -9.75 -7.05 -5.84
N ASN A 184 -9.59 -6.19 -4.83
CA ASN A 184 -10.41 -4.99 -4.64
C ASN A 184 -9.96 -3.85 -5.56
N LEU A 185 -10.87 -3.41 -6.43
CA LEU A 185 -10.64 -2.23 -7.26
C LEU A 185 -11.05 -0.97 -6.49
N TYR A 186 -10.19 0.03 -6.48
CA TYR A 186 -10.48 1.34 -5.89
C TYR A 186 -11.60 2.04 -6.67
N ALA A 187 -12.84 1.92 -6.20
CA ALA A 187 -14.02 2.43 -6.90
C ALA A 187 -14.32 3.90 -6.60
N ASP A 188 -13.91 4.41 -5.44
CA ASP A 188 -14.13 5.79 -4.99
C ASP A 188 -13.54 6.84 -5.92
N GLY A 189 -14.26 7.95 -6.08
CA GLY A 189 -13.75 9.11 -6.83
C GLY A 189 -12.55 9.75 -6.15
N GLY A 190 -11.41 9.72 -6.83
CA GLY A 190 -10.15 10.28 -6.32
C GLY A 190 -8.96 9.97 -7.21
N PRO A 191 -7.75 10.34 -6.77
CA PRO A 191 -6.52 10.10 -7.56
C PRO A 191 -6.19 8.64 -7.80
N GLN A 192 -6.80 7.73 -7.03
CA GLN A 192 -6.53 6.29 -7.10
C GLN A 192 -7.67 5.48 -7.69
N GLN A 193 -8.74 6.16 -8.15
CA GLN A 193 -9.86 5.47 -8.75
C GLN A 193 -9.43 4.60 -9.93
N GLY A 194 -9.83 3.33 -9.92
CA GLY A 194 -9.50 2.35 -10.94
C GLY A 194 -8.19 1.60 -10.72
N THR A 195 -7.57 1.73 -9.56
CA THR A 195 -6.36 0.98 -9.26
C THR A 195 -6.64 -0.32 -8.52
N THR A 196 -5.81 -1.32 -8.79
CA THR A 196 -5.72 -2.60 -8.07
C THR A 196 -4.26 -2.82 -7.69
N PRO A 197 -3.73 -2.07 -6.70
CA PRO A 197 -2.32 -2.16 -6.33
C PRO A 197 -2.00 -3.49 -5.63
N VAL A 198 -0.72 -3.75 -5.42
CA VAL A 198 -0.31 -4.75 -4.42
C VAL A 198 -0.58 -4.18 -3.03
N ASP A 199 -1.32 -4.90 -2.20
CA ASP A 199 -1.49 -4.55 -0.79
C ASP A 199 -0.26 -5.00 0.01
N ILE A 200 0.67 -4.07 0.25
CA ILE A 200 1.93 -4.36 0.95
C ILE A 200 1.73 -4.57 2.46
N ASP A 201 0.60 -4.14 3.01
CA ASP A 201 0.30 -4.36 4.42
C ASP A 201 -0.10 -5.82 4.70
N MET A 202 -0.45 -6.62 3.66
CA MET A 202 -0.68 -8.06 3.77
C MET A 202 0.63 -8.88 3.92
N ILE A 203 1.78 -8.24 3.80
CA ILE A 203 3.09 -8.85 4.05
C ILE A 203 3.49 -8.55 5.50
N PRO A 204 3.80 -9.57 6.34
CA PRO A 204 4.17 -9.33 7.73
C PRO A 204 5.37 -8.39 7.85
N MET A 205 5.21 -7.29 8.58
CA MET A 205 6.29 -6.32 8.81
C MET A 205 7.44 -6.95 9.61
N ALA A 206 7.14 -7.91 10.51
CA ALA A 206 8.12 -8.70 11.23
C ALA A 206 9.04 -9.53 10.31
N ALA A 207 8.55 -9.91 9.13
CA ALA A 207 9.31 -10.71 8.17
C ALA A 207 10.37 -9.90 7.42
N ILE A 208 10.30 -8.57 7.41
CA ILE A 208 11.09 -7.71 6.54
C ILE A 208 12.50 -7.54 7.09
N ASP A 209 13.50 -7.75 6.25
CA ASP A 209 14.90 -7.39 6.49
C ASP A 209 15.17 -5.95 6.05
N HIS A 210 14.81 -5.63 4.81
CA HIS A 210 14.85 -4.28 4.25
C HIS A 210 13.98 -4.17 3.02
N VAL A 211 13.71 -2.94 2.59
CA VAL A 211 13.00 -2.63 1.36
C VAL A 211 13.93 -1.86 0.43
N GLU A 212 14.05 -2.31 -0.81
CA GLU A 212 14.78 -1.64 -1.88
C GLU A 212 13.79 -0.90 -2.78
N ILE A 213 13.97 0.40 -2.98
CA ILE A 213 13.09 1.23 -3.80
C ILE A 213 13.88 1.79 -4.98
N LEU A 214 13.69 1.20 -6.15
CA LEU A 214 14.25 1.69 -7.40
C LEU A 214 13.36 2.80 -7.97
N ARG A 215 13.87 4.02 -7.97
CA ARG A 215 13.15 5.19 -8.48
C ARG A 215 13.51 5.47 -9.94
N ASP A 216 13.29 4.48 -10.82
CA ASP A 216 13.56 4.58 -12.26
C ASP A 216 12.65 3.62 -13.03
N GLY A 217 12.36 3.92 -14.29
CA GLY A 217 11.66 2.98 -15.15
C GLY A 217 12.48 1.70 -15.35
N ALA A 218 11.83 0.55 -15.12
CA ALA A 218 12.52 -0.74 -15.12
C ALA A 218 11.74 -1.85 -15.85
N SER A 219 10.79 -1.50 -16.71
CA SER A 219 9.99 -2.48 -17.46
C SER A 219 10.81 -3.39 -18.35
N ALA A 220 11.95 -2.94 -18.87
CA ALA A 220 12.87 -3.77 -19.65
C ALA A 220 13.51 -4.91 -18.83
N GLN A 221 13.62 -4.76 -17.50
CA GLN A 221 14.19 -5.75 -16.60
C GLN A 221 13.13 -6.62 -15.90
N TYR A 222 11.92 -6.05 -15.60
CA TYR A 222 10.91 -6.67 -14.76
C TYR A 222 9.55 -6.87 -15.43
N GLY A 223 9.32 -6.30 -16.61
CA GLY A 223 8.04 -6.35 -17.36
C GLY A 223 7.10 -5.21 -16.99
N SER A 224 5.80 -5.42 -17.18
CA SER A 224 4.76 -4.42 -16.92
C SER A 224 4.82 -3.82 -15.52
N ASP A 225 4.22 -2.65 -15.33
CA ASP A 225 3.99 -1.95 -14.06
C ASP A 225 5.21 -1.23 -13.48
N ALA A 226 6.44 -1.55 -13.93
CA ALA A 226 7.66 -0.88 -13.48
C ALA A 226 7.88 0.48 -14.20
N VAL A 227 6.85 1.33 -14.23
CA VAL A 227 6.84 2.65 -14.88
C VAL A 227 7.36 3.73 -13.94
N ALA A 228 6.78 3.87 -12.75
CA ALA A 228 7.22 4.80 -11.71
C ALA A 228 8.50 4.33 -11.01
N GLY A 229 8.63 3.02 -10.88
CA GLY A 229 9.73 2.35 -10.20
C GLY A 229 9.37 0.94 -9.75
N VAL A 230 10.24 0.41 -8.88
CA VAL A 230 10.08 -0.93 -8.28
C VAL A 230 10.27 -0.83 -6.77
N VAL A 231 9.38 -1.45 -6.02
CA VAL A 231 9.51 -1.66 -4.57
C VAL A 231 9.76 -3.14 -4.35
N ASN A 232 10.94 -3.51 -3.88
CA ASN A 232 11.32 -4.90 -3.62
C ASN A 232 11.48 -5.13 -2.11
N ILE A 233 10.63 -5.95 -1.55
CA ILE A 233 10.60 -6.27 -0.12
C ILE A 233 11.44 -7.52 0.10
N ILE A 234 12.57 -7.34 0.77
CA ILE A 234 13.49 -8.44 1.09
C ILE A 234 13.17 -8.98 2.47
N LEU A 235 12.90 -10.28 2.55
CA LEU A 235 12.53 -10.93 3.78
C LEU A 235 13.74 -11.53 4.51
N LYS A 236 13.63 -11.59 5.84
CA LYS A 236 14.61 -12.17 6.75
C LYS A 236 14.93 -13.64 6.40
N LYS A 237 16.17 -14.03 6.64
CA LYS A 237 16.69 -15.39 6.39
C LYS A 237 17.61 -15.91 7.51
N GLN A 238 17.48 -15.33 8.72
CA GLN A 238 18.27 -15.76 9.87
C GLN A 238 17.88 -17.19 10.26
N ASP A 239 18.89 -17.99 10.64
CA ASP A 239 18.77 -19.38 11.08
C ASP A 239 18.78 -19.53 12.60
N HIS A 240 18.69 -18.42 13.34
CA HIS A 240 18.68 -18.35 14.80
C HIS A 240 18.13 -17.01 15.27
N GLY A 241 17.87 -16.92 16.59
CA GLY A 241 17.37 -15.72 17.23
C GLY A 241 15.85 -15.63 17.21
N PHE A 242 15.33 -14.77 18.08
CA PHE A 242 13.91 -14.48 18.22
C PHE A 242 13.72 -13.00 18.54
N ASN A 243 12.76 -12.36 17.88
CA ASN A 243 12.34 -11.00 18.19
C ASN A 243 10.85 -10.98 18.49
N ALA A 244 10.49 -10.16 19.47
CA ALA A 244 9.10 -9.82 19.75
C ALA A 244 8.99 -8.32 19.93
N GLU A 245 8.06 -7.70 19.24
CA GLU A 245 7.78 -6.27 19.37
C GLU A 245 6.29 -6.07 19.62
N SER A 246 5.96 -5.15 20.51
CA SER A 246 4.58 -4.69 20.69
C SER A 246 4.54 -3.18 20.66
N ILE A 247 3.57 -2.62 19.93
CA ILE A 247 3.28 -1.20 19.87
C ILE A 247 1.83 -0.98 20.26
N THR A 248 1.56 0.03 21.08
CA THR A 248 0.21 0.45 21.40
C THR A 248 0.14 1.96 21.38
N GLY A 249 -0.95 2.51 20.88
CA GLY A 249 -1.09 3.96 20.75
C GLY A 249 -2.52 4.43 20.55
N ILE A 250 -2.69 5.74 20.53
CA ILE A 250 -4.00 6.39 20.42
C ILE A 250 -3.84 7.77 19.77
N THR A 251 -4.87 8.24 19.06
CA THR A 251 -4.85 9.58 18.48
C THR A 251 -5.00 10.68 19.54
N ALA A 252 -4.61 11.92 19.20
CA ALA A 252 -4.81 13.11 20.04
C ALA A 252 -6.30 13.34 20.38
N ALA A 253 -7.22 12.86 19.55
CA ALA A 253 -8.66 12.95 19.78
C ALA A 253 -9.19 11.90 20.77
N LYS A 254 -8.32 10.98 21.25
CA LYS A 254 -8.65 9.89 22.18
C LYS A 254 -9.60 8.84 21.58
N ASP A 255 -9.52 8.65 20.30
CA ASP A 255 -10.16 7.59 19.53
C ASP A 255 -9.10 6.89 18.66
N GLY A 256 -9.47 5.89 17.86
CA GLY A 256 -8.54 5.18 17.00
C GLY A 256 -7.40 4.54 17.79
N PHE A 257 -7.74 3.77 18.81
CA PHE A 257 -6.76 2.94 19.52
C PHE A 257 -6.10 1.96 18.54
N GLN A 258 -4.79 1.80 18.64
CA GLN A 258 -4.03 0.88 17.79
C GLN A 258 -3.18 -0.04 18.65
N GLN A 259 -3.14 -1.32 18.24
CA GLN A 259 -2.32 -2.36 18.85
C GLN A 259 -1.62 -3.15 17.74
N GLY A 260 -0.30 -3.23 17.80
CA GLY A 260 0.52 -4.09 16.95
C GLY A 260 1.33 -5.08 17.78
N VAL A 261 1.41 -6.33 17.33
CA VAL A 261 2.31 -7.35 17.88
C VAL A 261 3.04 -7.99 16.71
N TYR A 262 4.37 -8.06 16.79
CA TYR A 262 5.23 -8.53 15.72
C TYR A 262 6.20 -9.56 16.29
N LEU A 263 6.23 -10.73 15.70
CA LEU A 263 7.04 -11.85 16.16
C LEU A 263 7.86 -12.42 15.00
N ASP A 264 9.13 -12.67 15.20
CA ASP A 264 9.94 -13.39 14.23
C ASP A 264 11.00 -14.25 14.89
N GLY A 265 11.36 -15.34 14.24
CA GLY A 265 12.41 -16.21 14.73
C GLY A 265 12.94 -17.16 13.67
N GLY A 266 14.21 -17.47 13.76
CA GLY A 266 14.91 -18.37 12.87
C GLY A 266 15.34 -19.65 13.53
N ALA A 267 15.45 -20.72 12.74
CA ALA A 267 16.00 -21.99 13.16
C ALA A 267 16.78 -22.65 12.01
N LYS A 268 17.78 -23.47 12.36
CA LYS A 268 18.51 -24.26 11.38
C LYS A 268 17.65 -25.42 10.87
N LEU A 269 17.64 -25.62 9.57
CA LEU A 269 17.07 -26.78 8.92
C LEU A 269 18.20 -27.76 8.58
N GLY A 270 18.50 -28.67 9.49
CA GLY A 270 19.67 -29.55 9.39
C GLY A 270 21.00 -28.79 9.42
N ALA A 271 22.00 -29.30 8.69
CA ALA A 271 23.34 -28.71 8.62
C ALA A 271 23.48 -27.65 7.50
N ARG A 272 22.57 -27.63 6.53
CA ARG A 272 22.70 -26.91 5.27
C ARG A 272 21.52 -25.99 4.96
N GLY A 273 20.60 -25.80 5.89
CA GLY A 273 19.42 -25.00 5.65
C GLY A 273 19.00 -24.15 6.82
N PHE A 274 18.01 -23.28 6.55
CA PHE A 274 17.35 -22.46 7.54
C PHE A 274 15.84 -22.46 7.32
N VAL A 275 15.11 -22.17 8.37
CA VAL A 275 13.71 -21.75 8.34
C VAL A 275 13.55 -20.49 9.18
N HIS A 276 12.85 -19.51 8.68
CA HIS A 276 12.51 -18.28 9.39
C HIS A 276 10.99 -18.11 9.36
N VAL A 277 10.40 -17.89 10.53
CA VAL A 277 8.95 -17.71 10.70
C VAL A 277 8.71 -16.34 11.28
N SER A 278 7.74 -15.62 10.73
CA SER A 278 7.36 -14.30 11.19
C SER A 278 5.84 -14.17 11.21
N GLY A 279 5.30 -13.36 12.11
CA GLY A 279 3.87 -13.09 12.16
C GLY A 279 3.56 -11.76 12.80
N ASP A 280 2.48 -11.15 12.34
CA ASP A 280 1.98 -9.87 12.83
C ASP A 280 0.51 -10.00 13.21
N PHE A 281 0.12 -9.30 14.27
CA PHE A 281 -1.25 -8.97 14.61
C PHE A 281 -1.35 -7.45 14.72
N VAL A 282 -2.27 -6.84 13.98
CA VAL A 282 -2.52 -5.39 14.03
C VAL A 282 -4.00 -5.14 14.15
N HIS A 283 -4.39 -4.36 15.13
CA HIS A 283 -5.76 -3.90 15.33
C HIS A 283 -5.80 -2.38 15.41
N GLU A 284 -6.79 -1.78 14.77
CA GLU A 284 -7.06 -0.34 14.78
C GLU A 284 -8.56 -0.10 14.98
N ASP A 285 -8.93 0.75 15.95
CA ASP A 285 -10.31 1.21 16.14
C ASP A 285 -10.68 2.33 15.16
N HIS A 286 -11.97 2.51 14.91
CA HIS A 286 -12.49 3.66 14.17
C HIS A 286 -12.02 4.99 14.73
N THR A 287 -11.81 5.97 13.85
CA THR A 287 -11.70 7.39 14.21
C THR A 287 -12.91 8.19 13.71
N PHE A 288 -13.23 9.30 14.37
CA PHE A 288 -14.41 10.11 14.05
C PHE A 288 -14.02 11.56 13.78
N ARG A 289 -14.12 11.99 12.53
CA ARG A 289 -13.69 13.32 12.06
C ARG A 289 -14.80 14.11 11.39
N SER A 290 -16.05 13.64 11.49
CA SER A 290 -17.20 14.29 10.91
C SER A 290 -17.55 15.61 11.62
N ALA A 291 -17.98 16.61 10.85
CA ALA A 291 -18.70 17.77 11.36
C ALA A 291 -20.16 17.42 11.67
N PRO A 292 -20.93 18.29 12.33
CA PRO A 292 -22.36 18.08 12.52
C PRO A 292 -23.10 17.94 11.18
N ASP A 293 -23.95 16.93 11.05
CA ASP A 293 -24.84 16.73 9.92
C ASP A 293 -25.93 17.81 9.92
N LEU A 294 -26.05 18.55 8.83
CA LEU A 294 -27.03 19.64 8.71
C LEU A 294 -28.50 19.19 8.82
N ARG A 295 -28.77 17.92 8.60
CA ARG A 295 -30.12 17.34 8.75
C ARG A 295 -30.53 17.16 10.23
N THR A 296 -29.55 16.98 11.12
CA THR A 296 -29.79 16.67 12.54
C THR A 296 -29.16 17.68 13.50
N GLY A 297 -28.23 18.50 13.04
CA GLY A 297 -27.42 19.40 13.87
C GLY A 297 -26.42 18.69 14.80
N THR A 298 -26.24 17.39 14.64
CA THR A 298 -25.37 16.56 15.51
C THR A 298 -24.30 15.80 14.72
N LYS A 299 -23.29 15.29 15.42
CA LYS A 299 -22.21 14.46 14.80
C LYS A 299 -22.61 12.98 14.70
N ILE A 300 -23.86 12.68 14.41
CA ILE A 300 -24.37 11.31 14.29
C ILE A 300 -23.84 10.59 13.05
N ASN A 301 -23.56 11.32 11.97
CA ASN A 301 -23.04 10.80 10.73
C ASN A 301 -21.52 10.57 10.87
N LYS A 302 -21.08 9.32 10.84
CA LYS A 302 -19.70 8.89 11.17
C LYS A 302 -18.84 8.62 9.94
N ILE A 303 -19.33 8.96 8.74
CA ILE A 303 -18.64 8.60 7.47
C ILE A 303 -17.20 9.09 7.36
N LEU A 304 -16.82 10.17 8.03
CA LEU A 304 -15.47 10.69 7.98
C LEU A 304 -14.63 10.20 9.15
N GLY A 305 -13.67 9.35 8.86
CA GLY A 305 -12.71 8.78 9.82
C GLY A 305 -11.88 7.67 9.19
N ARG A 306 -11.05 7.05 10.01
CA ARG A 306 -10.33 5.83 9.61
C ARG A 306 -11.25 4.64 9.90
N PRO A 307 -11.32 3.63 9.01
CA PRO A 307 -12.02 2.38 9.27
C PRO A 307 -11.44 1.66 10.50
N GLU A 308 -12.27 0.85 11.15
CA GLU A 308 -11.77 -0.19 12.05
C GLU A 308 -11.20 -1.32 11.21
N GLN A 309 -10.08 -1.89 11.65
CA GLN A 309 -9.52 -3.07 11.01
C GLN A 309 -8.76 -3.96 11.99
N THR A 310 -8.81 -5.25 11.72
CA THR A 310 -7.96 -6.25 12.36
C THR A 310 -7.27 -7.04 11.26
N ARG A 311 -5.96 -7.20 11.36
CA ARG A 311 -5.16 -7.95 10.41
C ARG A 311 -4.23 -8.92 11.13
N GLU A 312 -4.21 -10.15 10.66
CA GLU A 312 -3.31 -11.21 11.09
C GLU A 312 -2.49 -11.66 9.88
N SER A 313 -1.19 -11.78 10.03
CA SER A 313 -0.34 -12.21 8.92
C SER A 313 0.80 -13.10 9.38
N VAL A 314 1.21 -14.02 8.50
CA VAL A 314 2.31 -14.94 8.74
C VAL A 314 3.15 -15.13 7.49
N ALA A 315 4.46 -15.27 7.67
CA ALA A 315 5.39 -15.65 6.61
C ALA A 315 6.31 -16.76 7.09
N VAL A 316 6.57 -17.73 6.21
CA VAL A 316 7.52 -18.80 6.42
C VAL A 316 8.48 -18.82 5.25
N LYS A 317 9.76 -18.56 5.51
CA LYS A 317 10.82 -18.59 4.50
C LYS A 317 11.81 -19.68 4.84
N ALA A 318 12.15 -20.53 3.88
CA ALA A 318 13.11 -21.61 4.04
C ALA A 318 14.12 -21.61 2.89
N GLY A 319 15.32 -22.05 3.20
CA GLY A 319 16.37 -22.30 2.22
C GLY A 319 17.16 -23.52 2.60
N TYR A 320 17.59 -24.28 1.58
CA TYR A 320 18.37 -25.50 1.79
C TYR A 320 19.39 -25.68 0.67
N ASP A 321 20.66 -25.88 1.05
CA ASP A 321 21.74 -26.16 0.11
C ASP A 321 21.73 -27.64 -0.25
N LEU A 322 21.19 -27.97 -1.44
CA LEU A 322 21.14 -29.35 -1.96
C LEU A 322 22.55 -29.87 -2.25
N THR A 323 23.36 -29.03 -2.84
CA THR A 323 24.80 -29.21 -3.04
C THR A 323 25.50 -27.89 -2.72
N ASP A 324 26.81 -27.81 -2.91
CA ASP A 324 27.56 -26.56 -2.73
C ASP A 324 27.23 -25.53 -3.81
N ASP A 325 26.73 -25.98 -4.97
CA ASP A 325 26.40 -25.15 -6.12
C ASP A 325 24.89 -25.01 -6.39
N ILE A 326 24.04 -25.75 -5.66
CA ILE A 326 22.57 -25.78 -5.91
C ILE A 326 21.82 -25.52 -4.61
N HIS A 327 20.98 -24.50 -4.60
CA HIS A 327 20.20 -24.02 -3.47
C HIS A 327 18.70 -24.07 -3.79
N ALA A 328 17.92 -24.76 -2.97
CA ALA A 328 16.47 -24.70 -3.01
C ALA A 328 15.97 -23.64 -2.01
N TYR A 329 14.89 -22.96 -2.37
CA TYR A 329 14.25 -22.00 -1.48
C TYR A 329 12.73 -22.04 -1.63
N ALA A 330 12.06 -21.68 -0.56
CA ALA A 330 10.61 -21.55 -0.52
C ALA A 330 10.20 -20.38 0.37
N LEU A 331 9.09 -19.75 0.02
CA LEU A 331 8.44 -18.71 0.79
C LEU A 331 6.93 -18.96 0.74
N ALA A 332 6.26 -18.87 1.88
CA ALA A 332 4.80 -18.82 1.97
C ALA A 332 4.39 -17.64 2.83
N THR A 333 3.43 -16.86 2.37
CA THR A 333 2.77 -15.79 3.13
C THR A 333 1.28 -16.04 3.17
N TYR A 334 0.64 -15.72 4.29
CA TYR A 334 -0.80 -15.67 4.45
C TYR A 334 -1.15 -14.47 5.32
N ALA A 335 -2.21 -13.77 4.95
CA ALA A 335 -2.78 -12.73 5.77
C ALA A 335 -4.31 -12.75 5.66
N HIS A 336 -4.96 -12.45 6.79
CA HIS A 336 -6.39 -12.22 6.87
C HIS A 336 -6.63 -10.82 7.41
N ARG A 337 -7.57 -10.08 6.79
CA ARG A 337 -8.02 -8.78 7.28
C ARG A 337 -9.53 -8.74 7.35
N HIS A 338 -10.04 -8.26 8.49
CA HIS A 338 -11.40 -7.80 8.63
C HIS A 338 -11.39 -6.28 8.80
N ALA A 339 -12.20 -5.56 8.02
CA ALA A 339 -12.29 -4.11 8.11
C ALA A 339 -13.73 -3.61 7.95
N GLU A 340 -14.08 -2.48 8.63
CA GLU A 340 -15.41 -1.88 8.62
C GLU A 340 -15.31 -0.37 8.40
N ALA A 341 -16.06 0.19 7.44
CA ALA A 341 -16.15 1.61 7.16
C ALA A 341 -17.58 2.13 7.24
N PHE A 342 -17.79 3.23 7.98
CA PHE A 342 -19.10 3.85 8.07
C PHE A 342 -19.51 4.52 6.77
N GLN A 343 -20.75 4.27 6.37
CA GLN A 343 -21.45 4.99 5.33
C GLN A 343 -22.29 6.15 5.89
N ASN A 344 -22.84 7.00 5.01
CA ASN A 344 -23.68 8.13 5.41
C ASN A 344 -24.83 7.67 6.30
N TYR A 345 -25.15 8.47 7.31
CA TYR A 345 -26.28 8.25 8.19
C TYR A 345 -27.61 8.37 7.46
N ARG A 346 -28.50 7.42 7.68
CA ARG A 346 -29.90 7.37 7.20
C ARG A 346 -30.83 7.88 8.30
N LEU A 347 -31.64 8.90 7.98
CA LEU A 347 -32.58 9.47 8.91
C LEU A 347 -33.73 8.48 9.27
N PRO A 348 -34.35 8.57 10.45
CA PRO A 348 -35.55 7.77 10.77
C PRO A 348 -36.68 7.93 9.75
N GLY A 349 -36.82 9.14 9.17
CA GLY A 349 -37.85 9.42 8.15
C GLY A 349 -37.67 8.59 6.86
N SER A 350 -36.50 8.12 6.51
CA SER A 350 -36.26 7.21 5.38
C SER A 350 -36.89 5.83 5.59
N LEU A 351 -37.25 5.50 6.84
CA LEU A 351 -37.85 4.23 7.25
C LEU A 351 -39.36 4.31 7.42
N ALA A 352 -40.00 5.48 7.19
CA ALA A 352 -41.41 5.71 7.47
C ALA A 352 -42.35 4.70 6.76
N ASN A 353 -41.95 4.27 5.54
CA ASN A 353 -42.70 3.29 4.76
C ASN A 353 -42.34 1.84 5.07
N TYR A 354 -41.41 1.59 6.02
CA TYR A 354 -40.88 0.28 6.35
C TYR A 354 -40.92 0.05 7.87
N PRO A 355 -42.09 -0.19 8.48
CA PRO A 355 -42.25 -0.25 9.94
C PRO A 355 -41.34 -1.28 10.62
N ALA A 356 -41.04 -2.41 9.95
CA ALA A 356 -40.17 -3.43 10.46
C ALA A 356 -38.73 -2.92 10.62
N TYR A 357 -38.17 -2.17 9.64
CA TYR A 357 -36.87 -1.52 9.78
C TYR A 357 -36.93 -0.33 10.78
N ALA A 358 -38.04 0.41 10.83
CA ALA A 358 -38.19 1.47 11.83
C ALA A 358 -38.17 0.93 13.26
N ALA A 359 -38.67 -0.29 13.49
CA ALA A 359 -38.53 -0.97 14.77
C ALA A 359 -37.11 -1.39 15.13
N ILE A 360 -36.29 -1.80 14.12
CA ILE A 360 -34.88 -2.16 14.29
C ILE A 360 -34.04 -0.90 14.47
N TYR A 361 -34.30 0.15 13.70
CA TYR A 361 -33.54 1.40 13.64
C TYR A 361 -34.40 2.62 14.02
N PRO A 362 -34.91 2.71 15.23
CA PRO A 362 -35.85 3.77 15.62
C PRO A 362 -35.25 5.19 15.55
N ASN A 363 -33.93 5.27 15.65
CA ASN A 363 -33.18 6.52 15.58
C ASN A 363 -32.46 6.71 14.22
N GLY A 364 -32.80 5.95 13.15
CA GLY A 364 -32.01 5.87 11.94
C GLY A 364 -30.78 4.98 12.09
N TYR A 365 -29.95 4.90 11.04
CA TYR A 365 -28.79 4.01 11.02
C TYR A 365 -27.67 4.54 10.12
N SER A 366 -26.45 4.05 10.33
CA SER A 366 -25.33 4.23 9.40
C SER A 366 -24.88 2.86 8.95
N PRO A 367 -25.08 2.49 7.69
CA PRO A 367 -24.52 1.25 7.17
C PRO A 367 -23.00 1.21 7.37
N LEU A 368 -22.46 0.03 7.62
CA LEU A 368 -21.03 -0.26 7.60
C LEU A 368 -20.75 -1.11 6.37
N GLU A 369 -19.86 -0.68 5.52
CA GLU A 369 -19.25 -1.56 4.53
C GLU A 369 -18.18 -2.38 5.20
N THR A 370 -18.19 -3.70 4.96
CA THR A 370 -17.27 -4.65 5.56
C THR A 370 -16.43 -5.31 4.47
N LEU A 371 -15.20 -5.61 4.82
CA LEU A 371 -14.28 -6.40 4.01
C LEU A 371 -13.74 -7.55 4.87
N ASP A 372 -13.88 -8.77 4.36
CA ASP A 372 -13.13 -9.94 4.80
C ASP A 372 -12.21 -10.34 3.65
N GLU A 373 -10.89 -10.21 3.86
CA GLU A 373 -9.85 -10.43 2.86
C GLU A 373 -8.92 -11.55 3.28
N ASP A 374 -8.67 -12.47 2.36
CA ASP A 374 -7.70 -13.56 2.48
C ASP A 374 -6.65 -13.44 1.37
N ASP A 375 -5.44 -13.06 1.72
CA ASP A 375 -4.29 -12.95 0.82
C ASP A 375 -3.25 -14.03 1.12
N TRP A 376 -2.80 -14.76 0.11
CA TRP A 376 -1.73 -15.71 0.27
C TRP A 376 -0.86 -15.89 -0.98
N GLU A 377 0.40 -16.20 -0.77
CA GLU A 377 1.36 -16.46 -1.84
C GLU A 377 2.34 -17.56 -1.46
N VAL A 378 2.63 -18.43 -2.40
CA VAL A 378 3.67 -19.45 -2.29
C VAL A 378 4.67 -19.28 -3.41
N THR A 379 5.92 -19.14 -3.05
CA THR A 379 7.08 -19.13 -3.94
C THR A 379 7.92 -20.37 -3.70
N ALA A 380 8.29 -21.06 -4.74
CA ALA A 380 9.28 -22.15 -4.68
C ALA A 380 10.28 -21.99 -5.83
N GLY A 381 11.55 -22.28 -5.55
CA GLY A 381 12.58 -22.17 -6.57
C GLY A 381 13.85 -22.93 -6.25
N VAL A 382 14.63 -23.12 -7.29
CA VAL A 382 15.96 -23.70 -7.23
C VAL A 382 16.89 -22.82 -8.04
N LYS A 383 18.02 -22.49 -7.47
CA LYS A 383 19.06 -21.68 -8.12
C LYS A 383 20.43 -22.29 -7.93
N GLY A 384 21.34 -21.96 -8.80
CA GLY A 384 22.69 -22.50 -8.69
C GLY A 384 23.64 -21.97 -9.75
N VAL A 385 24.80 -22.63 -9.83
CA VAL A 385 25.84 -22.35 -10.81
C VAL A 385 26.12 -23.59 -11.64
N VAL A 386 26.09 -23.47 -12.96
CA VAL A 386 26.45 -24.53 -13.88
C VAL A 386 27.31 -23.97 -15.03
N LEU A 387 28.46 -24.53 -15.27
CA LEU A 387 29.40 -24.08 -16.33
C LEU A 387 29.71 -22.57 -16.27
N GLY A 388 29.72 -21.99 -15.07
CA GLY A 388 29.93 -20.56 -14.84
C GLY A 388 28.71 -19.65 -15.13
N TRP A 389 27.54 -20.24 -15.43
CA TRP A 389 26.27 -19.54 -15.47
C TRP A 389 25.58 -19.64 -14.12
N ASN A 390 25.16 -18.52 -13.57
CA ASN A 390 24.19 -18.50 -12.50
C ASN A 390 22.79 -18.67 -13.14
N TRP A 391 21.98 -19.52 -12.53
CA TRP A 391 20.61 -19.76 -12.97
C TRP A 391 19.65 -19.75 -11.79
N ASP A 392 18.42 -19.35 -12.03
CA ASP A 392 17.30 -19.37 -11.06
C ASP A 392 16.02 -19.79 -11.79
N LEU A 393 15.44 -20.89 -11.36
CA LEU A 393 14.13 -21.36 -11.81
C LEU A 393 13.16 -21.26 -10.65
N SER A 394 12.06 -20.53 -10.83
CA SER A 394 11.09 -20.30 -9.78
C SER A 394 9.64 -20.31 -10.29
N SER A 395 8.75 -20.70 -9.39
CA SER A 395 7.31 -20.65 -9.56
C SER A 395 6.71 -19.90 -8.38
N VAL A 396 5.81 -18.95 -8.66
CA VAL A 396 5.08 -18.14 -7.68
C VAL A 396 3.61 -18.25 -7.97
N TYR A 397 2.82 -18.67 -7.01
CA TYR A 397 1.36 -18.62 -7.09
C TYR A 397 0.84 -17.78 -5.93
N GLY A 398 0.11 -16.73 -6.24
CA GLY A 398 -0.54 -15.86 -5.27
C GLY A 398 -2.01 -15.65 -5.58
N ARG A 399 -2.78 -15.42 -4.53
CA ARG A 399 -4.22 -15.19 -4.61
C ARG A 399 -4.64 -14.22 -3.53
N ASP A 400 -5.49 -13.29 -3.92
CA ASP A 400 -6.23 -12.40 -3.05
C ASP A 400 -7.72 -12.60 -3.26
N TYR A 401 -8.48 -12.72 -2.15
CA TYR A 401 -9.92 -12.89 -2.14
C TYR A 401 -10.56 -11.88 -1.20
N ASP A 402 -11.47 -11.08 -1.73
CA ASP A 402 -12.22 -10.04 -1.03
C ASP A 402 -13.71 -10.37 -0.98
N ALA A 403 -14.24 -10.56 0.21
CA ALA A 403 -15.68 -10.64 0.47
C ALA A 403 -16.16 -9.30 1.03
N ILE A 404 -16.94 -8.56 0.22
CA ILE A 404 -17.48 -7.26 0.59
C ILE A 404 -18.93 -7.39 0.98
N GLY A 405 -19.25 -6.89 2.17
CA GLY A 405 -20.57 -6.95 2.76
C GLY A 405 -21.03 -5.63 3.34
N LEU A 406 -22.20 -5.69 3.91
CA LEU A 406 -22.82 -4.60 4.65
C LEU A 406 -23.32 -5.11 6.01
N LYS A 407 -23.10 -4.32 7.03
CA LYS A 407 -23.62 -4.50 8.39
C LYS A 407 -24.44 -3.27 8.77
N ASP A 408 -25.43 -3.45 9.60
CA ASP A 408 -26.40 -2.38 9.95
C ASP A 408 -27.01 -1.70 8.72
N SER A 409 -27.35 -2.49 7.69
CA SER A 409 -27.92 -2.03 6.43
C SER A 409 -29.39 -2.47 6.27
N ALA A 410 -29.94 -2.28 5.08
CA ALA A 410 -31.31 -2.64 4.72
C ALA A 410 -31.40 -3.00 3.22
N ASN A 411 -32.40 -3.83 2.86
CA ASN A 411 -32.93 -3.85 1.51
C ASN A 411 -34.43 -3.58 1.57
N PHE A 412 -34.83 -2.43 1.11
CA PHE A 412 -36.23 -1.95 1.22
C PHE A 412 -37.19 -2.75 0.33
N ALA A 413 -36.74 -3.22 -0.85
CA ALA A 413 -37.55 -4.05 -1.72
C ALA A 413 -37.81 -5.43 -1.09
N VAL A 414 -36.80 -6.05 -0.47
CA VAL A 414 -36.99 -7.30 0.29
C VAL A 414 -37.99 -7.12 1.42
N ALA A 415 -37.85 -6.05 2.20
CA ALA A 415 -38.78 -5.76 3.31
C ALA A 415 -40.21 -5.56 2.84
N ARG A 416 -40.41 -4.79 1.75
CA ARG A 416 -41.73 -4.52 1.17
C ARG A 416 -42.42 -5.78 0.64
N ASP A 417 -41.67 -6.62 -0.10
CA ASP A 417 -42.29 -7.68 -0.88
C ASP A 417 -42.33 -9.02 -0.13
N THR A 418 -41.45 -9.24 0.84
CA THR A 418 -41.31 -10.50 1.58
C THR A 418 -41.50 -10.42 3.08
N GLY A 419 -41.53 -9.20 3.64
CA GLY A 419 -41.55 -8.96 5.08
C GLY A 419 -40.25 -9.29 5.81
N ARG A 420 -39.20 -9.72 5.14
CA ARG A 420 -37.87 -9.94 5.75
C ARG A 420 -37.12 -8.62 5.88
N THR A 421 -36.28 -8.50 6.90
CA THR A 421 -35.49 -7.31 7.19
C THR A 421 -34.00 -7.67 7.39
N PRO A 422 -33.30 -8.07 6.33
CA PRO A 422 -31.87 -8.38 6.44
C PRO A 422 -31.11 -7.11 6.84
N THR A 423 -30.20 -7.23 7.80
CA THR A 423 -29.33 -6.14 8.29
C THR A 423 -27.85 -6.41 8.05
N VAL A 424 -27.49 -7.68 7.81
CA VAL A 424 -26.17 -8.13 7.37
C VAL A 424 -26.33 -8.74 5.99
N ILE A 425 -25.63 -8.21 5.01
CA ILE A 425 -25.87 -8.52 3.60
C ILE A 425 -24.53 -8.70 2.89
N ALA A 426 -24.30 -9.87 2.27
CA ALA A 426 -23.13 -10.10 1.41
C ALA A 426 -23.37 -9.47 0.04
N ALA A 427 -22.61 -8.45 -0.33
CA ALA A 427 -22.85 -7.65 -1.52
C ALA A 427 -22.00 -8.08 -2.72
N GLN A 428 -20.70 -8.30 -2.54
CA GLN A 428 -19.76 -8.56 -3.62
C GLN A 428 -18.69 -9.56 -3.18
N GLY A 429 -18.10 -10.24 -4.15
CA GLY A 429 -16.96 -11.11 -3.92
C GLY A 429 -16.00 -11.02 -5.09
N PHE A 430 -14.74 -10.75 -4.83
CA PHE A 430 -13.70 -10.65 -5.84
C PHE A 430 -12.58 -11.62 -5.53
N ASN A 431 -11.96 -12.14 -6.59
CA ASN A 431 -10.81 -13.00 -6.45
C ASN A 431 -9.81 -12.67 -7.55
N ASN A 432 -8.59 -12.33 -7.18
CA ASN A 432 -7.48 -12.13 -8.09
C ASN A 432 -6.42 -13.20 -7.83
N SER A 433 -5.96 -13.89 -8.87
CA SER A 433 -4.88 -14.84 -8.74
C SER A 433 -3.85 -14.68 -9.85
N GLN A 434 -2.60 -14.95 -9.51
CA GLN A 434 -1.47 -14.88 -10.41
C GLN A 434 -0.56 -16.10 -10.23
N TRP A 435 -0.23 -16.75 -11.33
CA TRP A 435 0.76 -17.81 -11.37
C TRP A 435 1.89 -17.42 -12.32
N SER A 436 3.07 -17.20 -11.77
CA SER A 436 4.25 -16.74 -12.50
C SER A 436 5.37 -17.76 -12.43
N ASN A 437 5.91 -18.14 -13.58
CA ASN A 437 7.09 -19.01 -13.70
C ASN A 437 8.19 -18.20 -14.36
N THR A 438 9.38 -18.19 -13.76
CA THR A 438 10.54 -17.46 -14.28
C THR A 438 11.76 -18.35 -14.34
N PHE A 439 12.51 -18.20 -15.41
CA PHE A 439 13.83 -18.78 -15.58
C PHE A 439 14.82 -17.67 -15.92
N ASP A 440 15.76 -17.42 -15.04
CA ASP A 440 16.79 -16.40 -15.17
C ASP A 440 18.17 -17.02 -15.30
N LEU A 441 19.00 -16.45 -16.16
CA LEU A 441 20.40 -16.84 -16.39
C LEU A 441 21.27 -15.59 -16.32
N SER A 442 22.49 -15.70 -15.74
CA SER A 442 23.48 -14.64 -15.83
C SER A 442 24.91 -15.18 -15.79
N ARG A 443 25.81 -14.49 -16.49
CA ARG A 443 27.22 -14.83 -16.48
C ARG A 443 28.10 -13.59 -16.71
N ALA A 444 29.19 -13.50 -15.97
CA ALA A 444 30.24 -12.53 -16.20
C ALA A 444 31.32 -13.10 -17.13
N PHE A 445 31.55 -12.46 -18.26
CA PHE A 445 32.56 -12.82 -19.24
C PHE A 445 33.79 -11.93 -19.11
N HIS A 446 34.95 -12.53 -18.87
CA HIS A 446 36.23 -11.83 -18.88
C HIS A 446 36.75 -11.77 -20.33
N VAL A 447 36.74 -10.58 -20.91
CA VAL A 447 37.25 -10.35 -22.28
C VAL A 447 38.60 -9.65 -22.21
N GLN A 448 39.61 -10.23 -22.87
CA GLN A 448 40.96 -9.66 -22.89
C GLN A 448 40.95 -8.25 -23.49
N GLY A 449 41.53 -7.29 -22.82
CA GLY A 449 41.56 -5.89 -23.25
C GLY A 449 40.35 -5.07 -22.78
N TRP A 450 39.33 -5.69 -22.20
CA TRP A 450 38.20 -4.99 -21.63
C TRP A 450 38.45 -4.59 -20.16
N PRO A 451 38.04 -3.38 -19.71
CA PRO A 451 38.44 -2.89 -18.39
C PRO A 451 37.85 -3.69 -17.23
N HIS A 452 36.66 -4.28 -17.40
CA HIS A 452 35.95 -5.12 -16.44
C HIS A 452 35.23 -6.25 -17.19
N SER A 453 34.67 -7.22 -16.43
CA SER A 453 33.84 -8.27 -17.01
C SER A 453 32.60 -7.68 -17.67
N ILE A 454 32.16 -8.30 -18.76
CA ILE A 454 30.86 -8.05 -19.38
C ILE A 454 29.88 -9.01 -18.71
N ASN A 455 28.87 -8.47 -17.99
CA ASN A 455 27.82 -9.28 -17.43
C ASN A 455 26.67 -9.39 -18.43
N VAL A 456 26.28 -10.61 -18.78
CA VAL A 456 25.17 -10.90 -19.67
C VAL A 456 24.13 -11.66 -18.87
N ALA A 457 22.91 -11.18 -18.86
CA ALA A 457 21.78 -11.85 -18.25
C ALA A 457 20.61 -11.96 -19.23
N GLY A 458 19.77 -12.93 -19.02
CA GLY A 458 18.56 -13.14 -19.82
C GLY A 458 17.61 -14.07 -19.10
N GLY A 459 16.36 -14.02 -19.48
CA GLY A 459 15.37 -14.87 -18.86
C GLY A 459 14.09 -14.95 -19.65
N ALA A 460 13.28 -15.94 -19.27
CA ALA A 460 11.95 -16.17 -19.79
C ALA A 460 10.92 -16.18 -18.66
N THR A 461 9.72 -15.70 -18.95
CA THR A 461 8.61 -15.62 -18.00
C THR A 461 7.35 -16.16 -18.64
N TYR A 462 6.60 -16.97 -17.91
CA TYR A 462 5.21 -17.28 -18.20
C TYR A 462 4.37 -16.83 -17.00
N ARG A 463 3.29 -16.11 -17.23
CA ARG A 463 2.37 -15.65 -16.19
C ARG A 463 0.93 -15.88 -16.64
N TYR A 464 0.16 -16.51 -15.78
CA TYR A 464 -1.29 -16.64 -15.88
C TYR A 464 -1.94 -15.73 -14.85
N GLU A 465 -2.87 -14.89 -15.24
CA GLU A 465 -3.64 -14.00 -14.39
C GLU A 465 -5.12 -14.32 -14.51
N SER A 466 -5.84 -14.33 -13.39
CA SER A 466 -7.28 -14.58 -13.35
C SER A 466 -7.95 -13.61 -12.39
N TYR A 467 -9.07 -13.06 -12.81
CA TYR A 467 -9.95 -12.22 -12.02
C TYR A 467 -11.37 -12.75 -12.05
N SER A 468 -11.95 -12.98 -10.88
CA SER A 468 -13.31 -13.50 -10.75
C SER A 468 -14.17 -12.50 -10.00
N VAL A 469 -15.36 -12.25 -10.51
CA VAL A 469 -16.40 -11.44 -9.89
C VAL A 469 -17.55 -12.36 -9.51
N GLY A 470 -17.79 -12.52 -8.21
CA GLY A 470 -18.89 -13.33 -7.67
C GLY A 470 -20.20 -12.54 -7.61
N THR A 471 -21.33 -13.25 -7.67
CA THR A 471 -22.65 -12.63 -7.43
C THR A 471 -22.84 -12.31 -5.95
N GLY A 472 -23.50 -11.19 -5.68
CA GLY A 472 -23.99 -10.89 -4.34
C GLY A 472 -25.09 -11.87 -3.88
N SER A 473 -25.40 -11.86 -2.59
CA SER A 473 -26.52 -12.63 -2.04
C SER A 473 -27.87 -12.19 -2.65
N PRO A 474 -28.90 -13.04 -2.63
CA PRO A 474 -30.25 -12.63 -3.08
C PRO A 474 -30.74 -11.36 -2.37
N ASP A 475 -30.41 -11.19 -1.09
CA ASP A 475 -30.81 -9.99 -0.33
C ASP A 475 -30.06 -8.73 -0.77
N SER A 476 -28.87 -8.86 -1.39
CA SER A 476 -28.10 -7.72 -1.92
C SER A 476 -28.51 -7.30 -3.34
N THR A 477 -29.13 -8.19 -4.10
CA THR A 477 -29.43 -7.97 -5.52
C THR A 477 -30.93 -7.80 -5.80
N TYR A 478 -31.80 -8.12 -4.83
CA TYR A 478 -33.25 -8.02 -5.00
C TYR A 478 -33.71 -6.56 -5.12
N GLY A 479 -34.54 -6.28 -6.15
CA GLY A 479 -35.06 -4.94 -6.42
C GLY A 479 -33.92 -3.98 -6.78
N SER A 480 -33.81 -2.86 -6.03
CA SER A 480 -32.75 -1.89 -6.18
C SER A 480 -31.45 -2.26 -5.45
N GLY A 481 -31.41 -3.44 -4.85
CA GLY A 481 -30.26 -3.88 -4.06
C GLY A 481 -30.27 -3.39 -2.61
N SER A 482 -29.19 -3.72 -1.89
CA SER A 482 -28.97 -3.25 -0.53
C SER A 482 -28.63 -1.76 -0.48
N ASP A 483 -29.02 -1.10 0.61
CA ASP A 483 -28.70 0.30 0.87
C ASP A 483 -27.21 0.49 1.16
N ALA A 484 -26.62 1.53 0.62
CA ALA A 484 -25.20 1.89 0.51
C ALA A 484 -24.51 1.23 -0.69
N LEU A 485 -24.44 -0.08 -0.80
CA LEU A 485 -23.81 -0.81 -1.87
C LEU A 485 -24.75 -1.89 -2.42
N ALA A 486 -25.17 -1.78 -3.67
CA ALA A 486 -25.95 -2.82 -4.32
C ALA A 486 -25.07 -4.04 -4.62
N GLY A 487 -25.64 -5.23 -4.47
CA GLY A 487 -24.92 -6.48 -4.77
C GLY A 487 -24.61 -6.64 -6.25
N THR A 488 -23.54 -7.37 -6.54
CA THR A 488 -23.21 -7.76 -7.92
C THR A 488 -24.28 -8.69 -8.48
N ASN A 489 -24.95 -8.26 -9.54
CA ASN A 489 -25.94 -9.08 -10.23
C ASN A 489 -25.27 -10.12 -11.16
N ALA A 490 -26.03 -11.14 -11.57
CA ALA A 490 -25.51 -12.23 -12.40
C ALA A 490 -24.96 -11.79 -13.77
N GLY A 491 -25.43 -10.66 -14.30
CA GLY A 491 -24.95 -10.12 -15.58
C GLY A 491 -23.58 -9.46 -15.48
N ASN A 492 -23.15 -9.07 -14.27
CA ASN A 492 -21.85 -8.44 -13.98
C ASN A 492 -20.86 -9.43 -13.32
N ALA A 493 -21.28 -10.66 -13.03
CA ALA A 493 -20.43 -11.71 -12.48
C ALA A 493 -19.75 -12.51 -13.60
N GLY A 494 -18.58 -13.06 -13.34
CA GLY A 494 -17.85 -13.87 -14.30
C GLY A 494 -16.43 -14.21 -13.88
N ASN A 495 -15.76 -15.04 -14.69
CA ASN A 495 -14.35 -15.39 -14.53
C ASN A 495 -13.60 -14.96 -15.79
N PHE A 496 -12.55 -14.21 -15.60
CA PHE A 496 -11.74 -13.59 -16.64
C PHE A 496 -10.28 -13.97 -16.44
N ASN A 497 -9.55 -14.19 -17.52
CA ASN A 497 -8.16 -14.61 -17.42
C ASN A 497 -7.37 -14.17 -18.65
N ARG A 498 -6.04 -14.18 -18.49
CA ARG A 498 -5.09 -13.97 -19.58
C ARG A 498 -3.77 -14.68 -19.32
N ASP A 499 -3.11 -15.03 -20.41
CA ASP A 499 -1.75 -15.53 -20.41
C ASP A 499 -0.79 -14.44 -20.85
N VAL A 500 0.41 -14.46 -20.27
CA VAL A 500 1.51 -13.56 -20.62
C VAL A 500 2.79 -14.37 -20.77
N VAL A 501 3.42 -14.27 -21.93
CA VAL A 501 4.72 -14.88 -22.21
C VAL A 501 5.72 -13.77 -22.50
N GLY A 502 6.88 -13.80 -21.86
CA GLY A 502 7.90 -12.77 -22.08
C GLY A 502 9.32 -13.30 -21.99
N GLY A 503 10.23 -12.53 -22.56
CA GLY A 503 11.67 -12.78 -22.47
C GLY A 503 12.44 -11.48 -22.44
N TYR A 504 13.61 -11.47 -21.78
CA TYR A 504 14.48 -10.31 -21.69
C TYR A 504 15.94 -10.67 -21.87
N VAL A 505 16.72 -9.66 -22.24
CA VAL A 505 18.20 -9.68 -22.26
C VAL A 505 18.69 -8.40 -21.59
N ASP A 506 19.76 -8.52 -20.79
CA ASP A 506 20.41 -7.43 -20.06
C ASP A 506 21.92 -7.59 -20.19
N VAL A 507 22.60 -6.51 -20.55
CA VAL A 507 24.06 -6.50 -20.74
C VAL A 507 24.67 -5.32 -19.99
N ALA A 508 25.38 -5.61 -18.90
CA ALA A 508 26.10 -4.60 -18.13
C ALA A 508 27.62 -4.72 -18.34
N THR A 509 28.26 -3.59 -18.60
CA THR A 509 29.71 -3.55 -18.85
C THR A 509 30.31 -2.20 -18.47
N HIS A 510 31.63 -2.12 -18.47
CA HIS A 510 32.34 -0.86 -18.34
C HIS A 510 33.04 -0.55 -19.66
N LEU A 511 32.71 0.56 -20.28
CA LEU A 511 33.39 1.07 -21.49
C LEU A 511 34.78 1.58 -21.16
N LEU A 512 34.95 2.19 -19.98
CA LEU A 512 36.22 2.59 -19.37
C LEU A 512 36.21 2.12 -17.90
N LYS A 513 37.36 2.15 -17.23
CA LYS A 513 37.46 1.74 -15.80
C LYS A 513 36.46 2.45 -14.88
N ASN A 514 36.07 3.67 -15.25
CA ASN A 514 35.16 4.55 -14.49
C ASN A 514 33.88 4.91 -15.24
N TRP A 515 33.59 4.19 -16.35
CA TRP A 515 32.38 4.45 -17.15
C TRP A 515 31.62 3.15 -17.38
N GLN A 516 30.54 2.99 -16.69
CA GLN A 516 29.62 1.86 -16.76
C GLN A 516 28.50 2.12 -17.76
N LEU A 517 28.08 1.09 -18.49
CA LEU A 517 26.92 1.04 -19.38
C LEU A 517 26.08 -0.20 -19.07
N ASP A 518 24.78 -0.05 -19.06
CA ASP A 518 23.79 -1.12 -18.86
C ASP A 518 22.70 -0.98 -19.93
N LEU A 519 22.43 -2.07 -20.66
CA LEU A 519 21.49 -2.16 -21.77
C LEU A 519 20.52 -3.30 -21.50
N ALA A 520 19.21 -3.03 -21.45
CA ALA A 520 18.19 -4.06 -21.31
C ALA A 520 17.11 -3.94 -22.38
N GLY A 521 16.60 -5.09 -22.82
CA GLY A 521 15.46 -5.19 -23.74
C GLY A 521 14.57 -6.34 -23.35
N ARG A 522 13.25 -6.16 -23.47
CA ARG A 522 12.22 -7.15 -23.13
C ARG A 522 11.09 -7.13 -24.14
N PHE A 523 10.57 -8.30 -24.45
CA PHE A 523 9.36 -8.53 -25.20
C PHE A 523 8.36 -9.29 -24.34
N GLU A 524 7.08 -8.91 -24.38
CA GLU A 524 5.98 -9.62 -23.76
C GLU A 524 4.78 -9.69 -24.72
N HIS A 525 4.13 -10.85 -24.76
CA HIS A 525 2.88 -11.11 -25.45
C HIS A 525 1.77 -11.40 -24.44
N TYR A 526 0.67 -10.65 -24.52
CA TYR A 526 -0.56 -10.82 -23.76
C TYR A 526 -1.67 -11.32 -24.66
N THR A 527 -2.43 -12.31 -24.22
CA THR A 527 -3.52 -12.90 -25.02
C THR A 527 -4.68 -11.93 -25.27
N ASP A 528 -4.84 -10.91 -24.44
CA ASP A 528 -5.91 -9.90 -24.51
C ASP A 528 -5.48 -8.59 -25.18
N VAL A 529 -4.31 -8.05 -24.85
CA VAL A 529 -3.86 -6.71 -25.31
C VAL A 529 -2.70 -6.74 -26.32
N GLY A 530 -2.19 -7.96 -26.67
CA GLY A 530 -1.17 -8.15 -27.70
C GLY A 530 0.25 -7.89 -27.23
N ASP A 531 1.11 -7.40 -28.14
CA ASP A 531 2.54 -7.34 -27.98
C ASP A 531 3.02 -6.03 -27.35
N THR A 532 4.04 -6.15 -26.50
CA THR A 532 4.72 -5.01 -25.90
C THR A 532 6.24 -5.18 -25.95
N GLU A 533 6.94 -4.08 -26.27
CA GLU A 533 8.39 -4.04 -26.34
C GLU A 533 8.92 -2.93 -25.45
N THR A 534 9.91 -3.25 -24.61
CA THR A 534 10.53 -2.29 -23.72
C THR A 534 12.05 -2.35 -23.79
N GLY A 535 12.68 -1.19 -23.68
CA GLY A 535 14.12 -1.03 -23.70
C GLY A 535 14.60 -0.05 -22.64
N LYS A 536 15.84 -0.22 -22.19
CA LYS A 536 16.49 0.64 -21.21
C LYS A 536 17.97 0.78 -21.55
N VAL A 537 18.45 2.01 -21.45
CA VAL A 537 19.87 2.34 -21.50
C VAL A 537 20.20 3.14 -20.26
N SER A 538 21.11 2.64 -19.43
CA SER A 538 21.59 3.32 -18.23
C SER A 538 23.10 3.46 -18.30
N THR A 539 23.62 4.56 -17.78
CA THR A 539 25.06 4.82 -17.75
C THR A 539 25.46 5.51 -16.44
N ARG A 540 26.67 5.21 -15.98
CA ARG A 540 27.29 5.87 -14.83
C ARG A 540 28.74 6.19 -15.15
N TYR A 541 29.15 7.43 -14.86
CA TYR A 541 30.49 7.92 -15.01
C TYR A 541 31.05 8.42 -13.69
N ASP A 542 32.05 7.74 -13.13
CA ASP A 542 32.74 8.13 -11.91
C ASP A 542 33.87 9.10 -12.27
N ALA A 543 33.55 10.42 -12.25
CA ALA A 543 34.50 11.47 -12.64
C ALA A 543 35.66 11.58 -11.61
N PHE A 544 35.34 11.47 -10.33
CA PHE A 544 36.27 11.44 -9.22
C PHE A 544 35.79 10.42 -8.16
N ARG A 545 36.61 10.09 -7.20
CA ARG A 545 36.24 9.19 -6.10
C ARG A 545 35.08 9.70 -5.26
N TRP A 546 34.80 10.99 -5.31
CA TRP A 546 33.75 11.69 -4.56
C TRP A 546 32.62 12.21 -5.45
N LEU A 547 32.70 12.03 -6.79
CA LEU A 547 31.72 12.58 -7.73
C LEU A 547 31.43 11.57 -8.85
N ALA A 548 30.17 11.16 -8.96
CA ALA A 548 29.68 10.34 -10.06
C ALA A 548 28.44 10.97 -10.70
N PHE A 549 28.27 10.74 -12.00
CA PHE A 549 27.09 11.09 -12.78
C PHE A 549 26.41 9.81 -13.26
N ARG A 550 25.09 9.83 -13.31
CA ARG A 550 24.29 8.74 -13.87
C ARG A 550 23.20 9.27 -14.78
N ALA A 551 22.79 8.50 -15.76
CA ALA A 551 21.68 8.83 -16.64
C ALA A 551 20.99 7.55 -17.14
N THR A 552 19.68 7.60 -17.29
CA THR A 552 18.87 6.52 -17.84
C THR A 552 17.83 7.07 -18.81
N ILE A 553 17.62 6.33 -19.91
CA ILE A 553 16.44 6.46 -20.76
C ILE A 553 15.80 5.09 -20.89
N SER A 554 14.49 5.02 -20.70
CA SER A 554 13.73 3.78 -20.83
C SER A 554 12.31 4.05 -21.33
N ASN A 555 11.71 3.06 -21.95
CA ASN A 555 10.27 2.99 -22.11
C ASN A 555 9.69 1.89 -21.21
N GLY A 556 8.42 2.03 -20.87
CA GLY A 556 7.70 1.10 -20.03
C GLY A 556 6.22 1.07 -20.42
N PHE A 557 5.49 0.16 -19.84
CA PHE A 557 4.05 0.02 -20.03
C PHE A 557 3.37 -0.53 -18.80
N HIS A 558 2.05 -0.32 -18.73
CA HIS A 558 1.14 -0.99 -17.82
C HIS A 558 -0.03 -1.55 -18.64
N ALA A 559 -0.29 -2.85 -18.53
CA ALA A 559 -1.43 -3.48 -19.17
C ALA A 559 -2.71 -3.15 -18.39
N PRO A 560 -3.89 -2.94 -19.04
CA PRO A 560 -5.14 -2.83 -18.31
C PRO A 560 -5.29 -3.98 -17.33
N THR A 561 -5.73 -3.72 -16.11
CA THR A 561 -6.03 -4.82 -15.19
C THR A 561 -7.33 -5.48 -15.58
N LEU A 562 -7.46 -6.79 -15.32
CA LEU A 562 -8.72 -7.49 -15.57
C LEU A 562 -9.89 -6.87 -14.77
N ALA A 563 -9.60 -6.30 -13.60
CA ALA A 563 -10.58 -5.56 -12.82
C ALA A 563 -11.04 -4.26 -13.53
N GLN A 564 -10.13 -3.49 -14.15
CA GLN A 564 -10.52 -2.31 -14.93
C GLN A 564 -11.44 -2.65 -16.12
N GLU A 565 -11.31 -3.84 -16.68
CA GLU A 565 -12.12 -4.29 -17.80
C GLU A 565 -13.49 -4.84 -17.38
N HIS A 566 -13.59 -5.45 -16.18
CA HIS A 566 -14.72 -6.31 -15.82
C HIS A 566 -15.46 -5.91 -14.53
N TYR A 567 -14.93 -4.99 -13.73
CA TYR A 567 -15.56 -4.56 -12.50
C TYR A 567 -16.79 -3.67 -12.76
N SER A 568 -17.88 -3.92 -12.03
CA SER A 568 -19.07 -3.07 -12.01
C SER A 568 -19.61 -2.94 -10.59
N SER A 569 -20.03 -1.72 -10.21
CA SER A 569 -20.66 -1.45 -8.91
C SER A 569 -21.71 -0.36 -9.02
N LEU A 570 -22.65 -0.34 -8.06
CA LEU A 570 -23.64 0.72 -7.87
C LEU A 570 -23.66 1.13 -6.39
N THR A 571 -23.14 2.31 -6.11
CA THR A 571 -23.14 2.91 -4.77
C THR A 571 -24.37 3.80 -4.58
N LEU A 572 -25.09 3.60 -3.47
CA LEU A 572 -26.30 4.31 -3.12
C LEU A 572 -26.06 5.22 -1.92
N SER A 573 -26.32 6.51 -2.08
CA SER A 573 -26.35 7.50 -1.00
C SER A 573 -27.79 7.95 -0.74
N PRO A 574 -28.07 8.71 0.34
CA PRO A 574 -29.44 9.12 0.67
C PRO A 574 -30.20 9.83 -0.45
N THR A 575 -29.52 10.47 -1.38
CA THR A 575 -30.15 11.30 -2.44
C THR A 575 -29.49 11.14 -3.81
N ALA A 576 -28.60 10.16 -3.99
CA ALA A 576 -27.87 9.98 -5.23
C ALA A 576 -27.46 8.51 -5.45
N ALA A 577 -27.26 8.13 -6.71
CA ALA A 577 -26.65 6.89 -7.11
C ALA A 577 -25.50 7.13 -8.09
N ARG A 578 -24.42 6.38 -7.89
CA ARG A 578 -23.23 6.39 -8.76
C ARG A 578 -22.90 4.98 -9.19
N GLY A 579 -22.89 4.76 -10.50
CA GLY A 579 -22.44 3.50 -11.08
C GLY A 579 -21.03 3.62 -11.64
N LEU A 580 -20.24 2.59 -11.44
CA LEU A 580 -19.05 2.29 -12.23
C LEU A 580 -19.37 1.01 -12.99
N ILE A 581 -19.38 1.05 -14.32
CA ILE A 581 -19.72 -0.10 -15.16
C ILE A 581 -18.50 -0.57 -15.93
N ALA A 582 -18.40 -1.87 -16.11
CA ALA A 582 -17.28 -2.48 -16.85
C ALA A 582 -17.12 -1.86 -18.24
N ALA A 583 -15.90 -1.62 -18.68
CA ALA A 583 -15.60 -0.95 -19.95
C ALA A 583 -16.17 -1.68 -21.19
N ASN A 584 -16.30 -3.00 -21.11
CA ASN A 584 -16.86 -3.85 -22.16
C ASN A 584 -18.34 -4.20 -21.96
N SER A 585 -19.02 -3.61 -20.97
CA SER A 585 -20.42 -3.87 -20.66
C SER A 585 -21.39 -3.27 -21.69
N PRO A 586 -22.62 -3.82 -21.80
CA PRO A 586 -23.62 -3.29 -22.74
C PRO A 586 -23.91 -1.80 -22.56
N GLY A 587 -23.99 -1.34 -21.31
CA GLY A 587 -24.23 0.08 -20.99
C GLY A 587 -23.08 0.99 -21.38
N ALA A 588 -21.83 0.56 -21.19
CA ALA A 588 -20.64 1.29 -21.59
C ALA A 588 -20.51 1.34 -23.13
N LEU A 589 -20.64 0.19 -23.81
CA LEU A 589 -20.54 0.10 -25.27
C LEU A 589 -21.61 0.93 -25.98
N ALA A 590 -22.85 0.94 -25.50
CA ALA A 590 -23.92 1.78 -26.00
C ALA A 590 -23.63 3.30 -25.91
N ASN A 591 -22.73 3.69 -25.00
CA ASN A 591 -22.29 5.06 -24.78
C ASN A 591 -20.89 5.37 -25.32
N GLY A 592 -20.34 4.52 -26.22
CA GLY A 592 -19.11 4.77 -26.94
C GLY A 592 -17.83 4.27 -26.25
N ALA A 593 -17.93 3.38 -25.27
CA ALA A 593 -16.75 2.70 -24.74
C ALA A 593 -16.03 1.88 -25.81
N SER A 594 -14.73 1.73 -25.65
CA SER A 594 -13.88 0.93 -26.53
C SER A 594 -12.97 0.03 -25.69
N LYS A 595 -12.44 -1.02 -26.33
CA LYS A 595 -11.47 -1.90 -25.68
C LYS A 595 -10.28 -1.12 -25.12
N LEU A 596 -9.89 -1.42 -23.89
CA LEU A 596 -8.74 -0.79 -23.23
C LEU A 596 -7.43 -1.20 -23.93
N LYS A 597 -6.48 -0.28 -23.94
CA LYS A 597 -5.13 -0.45 -24.49
C LYS A 597 -4.11 -0.28 -23.39
N PRO A 598 -2.90 -0.89 -23.53
CA PRO A 598 -1.83 -0.66 -22.58
C PRO A 598 -1.45 0.82 -22.48
N GLU A 599 -1.26 1.31 -21.27
CA GLU A 599 -0.59 2.57 -21.00
C GLU A 599 0.88 2.46 -21.38
N ARG A 600 1.45 3.51 -21.93
CA ARG A 600 2.85 3.52 -22.40
C ARG A 600 3.62 4.70 -21.82
N SER A 601 4.82 4.42 -21.30
CA SER A 601 5.69 5.47 -20.75
C SER A 601 6.98 5.64 -21.53
N THR A 602 7.54 6.85 -21.40
CA THR A 602 8.93 7.14 -21.74
C THR A 602 9.53 7.92 -20.58
N ASN A 603 10.61 7.38 -20.02
CA ASN A 603 11.25 7.86 -18.81
C ASN A 603 12.67 8.33 -19.13
N VAL A 604 13.05 9.49 -18.61
CA VAL A 604 14.42 10.03 -18.67
C VAL A 604 14.80 10.45 -17.26
N THR A 605 15.91 9.92 -16.76
CA THR A 605 16.46 10.25 -15.44
C THR A 605 17.92 10.66 -15.57
N GLY A 606 18.34 11.68 -14.84
CA GLY A 606 19.73 12.10 -14.72
C GLY A 606 20.08 12.39 -13.27
N GLY A 607 21.24 11.98 -12.82
CA GLY A 607 21.60 12.11 -11.41
C GLY A 607 23.07 12.40 -11.15
N VAL A 608 23.34 12.95 -9.97
CA VAL A 608 24.67 13.24 -9.45
C VAL A 608 24.79 12.65 -8.06
N ILE A 609 25.91 11.95 -7.81
CA ILE A 609 26.27 11.39 -6.52
C ILE A 609 27.51 12.12 -6.03
N VAL A 610 27.45 12.65 -4.79
CA VAL A 610 28.54 13.48 -4.23
C VAL A 610 28.90 12.98 -2.83
N GLU A 611 30.17 12.60 -2.63
CA GLU A 611 30.74 12.13 -1.37
C GLU A 611 31.99 12.97 -1.00
N PRO A 612 31.84 14.29 -0.75
CA PRO A 612 32.99 15.22 -0.68
C PRO A 612 33.83 15.03 0.59
N VAL A 613 33.22 14.48 1.63
CA VAL A 613 33.86 14.14 2.91
C VAL A 613 33.43 12.75 3.36
N LYS A 614 34.24 12.11 4.18
CA LYS A 614 33.96 10.75 4.68
C LYS A 614 32.58 10.68 5.35
N ASN A 615 31.78 9.71 4.93
CA ASN A 615 30.43 9.39 5.41
C ASN A 615 29.35 10.44 5.07
N LEU A 616 29.64 11.51 4.33
CA LEU A 616 28.59 12.33 3.75
C LEU A 616 28.24 11.76 2.39
N HIS A 617 27.00 11.29 2.24
CA HIS A 617 26.49 10.79 0.97
C HIS A 617 25.32 11.67 0.54
N VAL A 618 25.42 12.25 -0.66
CA VAL A 618 24.38 13.11 -1.26
C VAL A 618 24.06 12.60 -2.66
N THR A 619 22.77 12.40 -2.95
CA THR A 619 22.29 12.12 -4.30
C THR A 619 21.29 13.16 -4.72
N VAL A 620 21.35 13.57 -5.98
CA VAL A 620 20.37 14.44 -6.63
C VAL A 620 20.00 13.83 -7.96
N ASP A 621 18.73 13.47 -8.13
CA ASP A 621 18.22 12.87 -9.36
C ASP A 621 17.09 13.73 -9.92
N VAL A 622 17.15 14.10 -11.18
CA VAL A 622 16.06 14.75 -11.91
C VAL A 622 15.43 13.76 -12.87
N TYR A 623 14.12 13.81 -13.01
CA TYR A 623 13.40 12.85 -13.83
C TYR A 623 12.28 13.48 -14.63
N GLN A 624 11.97 12.88 -15.77
CA GLN A 624 10.78 13.14 -16.56
C GLN A 624 10.15 11.82 -16.99
N ILE A 625 8.84 11.66 -16.74
CA ILE A 625 8.03 10.53 -17.13
C ILE A 625 6.90 11.06 -18.01
N ASN A 626 6.85 10.63 -19.27
CA ASN A 626 5.74 10.89 -20.17
C ASN A 626 4.91 9.62 -20.25
N LEU A 627 3.66 9.69 -19.79
CA LEU A 627 2.70 8.59 -19.81
C LEU A 627 1.62 8.88 -20.84
N ARG A 628 1.32 7.92 -21.70
CA ARG A 628 0.31 8.02 -22.77
C ARG A 628 -0.74 6.94 -22.60
N ASP A 629 -1.92 7.19 -23.11
CA ASP A 629 -3.05 6.26 -23.10
C ASP A 629 -3.45 5.84 -21.67
N GLN A 630 -3.33 6.76 -20.70
CA GLN A 630 -3.61 6.50 -19.29
C GLN A 630 -5.06 6.09 -19.09
N ILE A 631 -5.27 4.98 -18.36
CA ILE A 631 -6.58 4.40 -18.07
C ILE A 631 -7.15 5.05 -16.83
N LEU A 632 -8.22 5.81 -17.01
CA LEU A 632 -8.89 6.56 -15.95
C LEU A 632 -10.41 6.45 -16.14
N PRO A 633 -11.21 6.75 -15.09
CA PRO A 633 -12.63 6.91 -15.27
C PRO A 633 -12.93 8.04 -16.24
N GLY A 634 -13.59 7.70 -17.32
CA GLY A 634 -14.01 8.63 -18.37
C GLY A 634 -15.47 8.39 -18.76
N GLY A 635 -15.97 9.16 -19.72
CA GLY A 635 -17.31 8.97 -20.22
C GLY A 635 -18.42 9.17 -19.17
N ASN A 636 -18.20 10.06 -18.19
CA ASN A 636 -19.19 10.32 -17.15
C ASN A 636 -20.51 10.80 -17.74
N ILE A 637 -21.55 9.99 -17.64
CA ILE A 637 -22.90 10.27 -18.09
C ILE A 637 -23.83 10.48 -16.88
N ILE A 638 -24.87 11.28 -17.04
CA ILE A 638 -25.75 11.72 -15.97
C ILE A 638 -27.22 11.60 -16.37
N GLY A 639 -28.12 11.63 -15.39
CA GLY A 639 -29.57 11.65 -15.59
C GLY A 639 -30.08 10.41 -16.34
N ASP A 640 -30.95 10.61 -17.32
CA ASP A 640 -31.64 9.53 -18.04
C ASP A 640 -30.68 8.64 -18.85
N ALA A 641 -29.60 9.21 -19.39
CA ALA A 641 -28.55 8.42 -20.05
C ALA A 641 -27.85 7.49 -19.08
N ALA A 642 -27.55 7.97 -17.86
CA ALA A 642 -26.99 7.12 -16.80
C ALA A 642 -27.97 6.04 -16.35
N ARG A 643 -29.27 6.39 -16.22
CA ARG A 643 -30.35 5.45 -15.90
C ARG A 643 -30.40 4.32 -16.93
N SER A 644 -30.39 4.69 -18.22
CA SER A 644 -30.42 3.73 -19.33
C SER A 644 -29.19 2.81 -19.31
N ALA A 645 -28.00 3.36 -19.13
CA ALA A 645 -26.75 2.58 -19.09
C ALA A 645 -26.68 1.60 -17.91
N LEU A 646 -27.13 2.03 -16.73
CA LEU A 646 -27.23 1.18 -15.54
C LEU A 646 -28.26 0.07 -15.76
N GLY A 647 -29.43 0.39 -16.35
CA GLY A 647 -30.46 -0.60 -16.70
C GLY A 647 -29.98 -1.65 -17.68
N LEU A 648 -29.20 -1.26 -18.71
CA LEU A 648 -28.57 -2.20 -19.65
C LEU A 648 -27.57 -3.15 -18.96
N ASN A 649 -26.99 -2.74 -17.83
CA ASN A 649 -26.11 -3.56 -17.00
C ASN A 649 -26.85 -4.32 -15.90
N GLY A 650 -28.22 -4.32 -15.92
CA GLY A 650 -29.04 -5.06 -14.98
C GLY A 650 -29.16 -4.41 -13.59
N PHE A 651 -28.75 -3.17 -13.42
CA PHE A 651 -29.00 -2.43 -12.17
C PHE A 651 -30.42 -1.83 -12.17
N THR A 652 -31.12 -2.00 -11.06
CA THR A 652 -32.40 -1.37 -10.80
C THR A 652 -32.21 -0.22 -9.81
N LEU A 653 -32.72 0.95 -10.12
CA LEU A 653 -32.63 2.11 -9.24
C LEU A 653 -33.72 2.11 -8.17
N PRO A 654 -33.50 2.75 -7.00
CA PRO A 654 -34.49 2.85 -5.94
C PRO A 654 -35.81 3.49 -6.39
N ASP A 655 -36.91 3.10 -5.76
CA ASP A 655 -38.20 3.73 -5.94
C ASP A 655 -38.13 5.25 -5.67
N GLY A 656 -38.80 6.05 -6.49
CA GLY A 656 -38.75 7.51 -6.41
C GLY A 656 -37.51 8.16 -7.00
N SER A 657 -36.54 7.37 -7.51
CA SER A 657 -35.36 7.92 -8.19
C SER A 657 -35.69 8.69 -9.48
N ASP A 658 -36.89 8.54 -10.03
CA ASP A 658 -37.36 9.32 -11.18
C ASP A 658 -37.42 10.82 -10.91
N GLN A 659 -37.53 11.19 -9.64
CA GLN A 659 -37.53 12.59 -9.19
C GLN A 659 -36.10 13.11 -8.89
N TRP A 660 -35.07 12.27 -9.00
CA TRP A 660 -33.71 12.71 -8.79
C TRP A 660 -33.26 13.65 -9.91
N THR A 661 -32.44 14.62 -9.56
CA THR A 661 -31.84 15.52 -10.55
C THR A 661 -30.81 14.78 -11.39
N ALA A 662 -30.53 15.29 -12.60
CA ALA A 662 -29.45 14.74 -13.42
C ALA A 662 -28.07 14.67 -12.69
N ALA A 663 -27.84 15.58 -11.74
CA ALA A 663 -26.61 15.60 -10.95
C ALA A 663 -26.55 14.52 -9.85
N SER A 664 -27.71 13.96 -9.48
CA SER A 664 -27.82 12.91 -8.45
C SER A 664 -27.67 11.49 -9.01
N LEU A 665 -27.74 11.33 -10.33
CA LEU A 665 -27.61 10.05 -11.00
C LEU A 665 -26.48 10.12 -12.03
N SER A 666 -25.46 9.30 -11.85
CA SER A 666 -24.30 9.26 -12.74
C SER A 666 -23.74 7.84 -12.89
N THR A 667 -23.12 7.58 -14.02
CA THR A 667 -22.30 6.41 -14.23
C THR A 667 -21.12 6.73 -15.15
N ASN A 668 -20.05 5.96 -15.01
CA ASN A 668 -18.86 6.05 -15.85
C ASN A 668 -18.24 4.64 -16.07
N TRP A 669 -17.22 4.59 -16.88
CA TRP A 669 -16.40 3.39 -17.14
C TRP A 669 -14.95 3.78 -17.34
N PHE A 670 -14.02 2.82 -17.28
CA PHE A 670 -12.62 3.06 -17.58
C PHE A 670 -12.38 3.17 -19.08
N ALA A 671 -11.50 4.13 -19.45
CA ALA A 671 -11.10 4.36 -20.83
C ALA A 671 -9.68 4.96 -20.90
N ASN A 672 -9.01 4.81 -22.03
CA ASN A 672 -7.72 5.46 -22.28
C ASN A 672 -7.96 6.95 -22.59
N VAL A 673 -7.95 7.81 -21.59
CA VAL A 673 -8.47 9.18 -21.72
C VAL A 673 -7.43 10.28 -21.56
N ALA A 674 -6.22 9.98 -21.08
CA ALA A 674 -5.24 11.00 -20.77
C ALA A 674 -3.83 10.65 -21.21
N SER A 675 -3.05 11.70 -21.49
CA SER A 675 -1.60 11.60 -21.49
C SER A 675 -1.03 12.67 -20.56
N THR A 676 -0.03 12.29 -19.78
CA THR A 676 0.56 13.16 -18.75
C THR A 676 2.06 13.26 -18.89
N ARG A 677 2.60 14.36 -18.35
CA ARG A 677 4.03 14.56 -18.17
C ARG A 677 4.31 14.88 -16.71
N THR A 678 5.04 14.00 -16.06
CA THR A 678 5.52 14.19 -14.69
C THR A 678 7.00 14.51 -14.70
N GLN A 679 7.40 15.59 -14.07
CA GLN A 679 8.77 16.05 -13.92
C GLN A 679 9.07 16.30 -12.46
N GLY A 680 10.27 15.94 -12.01
CA GLY A 680 10.62 16.13 -10.61
C GLY A 680 12.09 16.04 -10.32
N LEU A 681 12.39 16.22 -9.03
CA LEU A 681 13.72 16.13 -8.45
C LEU A 681 13.62 15.37 -7.14
N ASP A 682 14.49 14.39 -6.97
CA ASP A 682 14.74 13.69 -5.71
C ASP A 682 16.12 14.08 -5.19
N LEU A 683 16.20 14.48 -3.91
CA LEU A 683 17.46 14.72 -3.21
C LEU A 683 17.45 13.87 -1.95
N THR A 684 18.55 13.15 -1.70
CA THR A 684 18.81 12.50 -0.41
C THR A 684 20.19 12.86 0.09
N ALA A 685 20.31 13.07 1.40
CA ALA A 685 21.60 13.32 2.05
C ALA A 685 21.63 12.65 3.42
N THR A 686 22.72 11.95 3.72
CA THR A 686 22.94 11.34 5.03
C THR A 686 24.32 11.70 5.55
N TYR A 687 24.41 12.01 6.85
CA TYR A 687 25.67 12.36 7.48
C TYR A 687 25.70 11.99 8.96
N PRO A 688 26.57 11.11 9.43
CA PRO A 688 26.78 10.82 10.83
C PRO A 688 27.80 11.79 11.45
N THR A 689 27.40 12.52 12.48
CA THR A 689 28.27 13.40 13.27
C THR A 689 28.61 12.76 14.61
N ARG A 690 29.90 12.63 14.91
CA ARG A 690 30.37 12.17 16.22
C ARG A 690 30.78 13.37 17.08
N LEU A 691 30.17 13.44 18.26
CA LEU A 691 30.39 14.54 19.24
C LEU A 691 31.30 14.10 20.39
N GLY A 692 32.36 13.32 20.12
CA GLY A 692 33.24 12.75 21.13
C GLY A 692 32.44 11.87 22.11
N ASP A 693 32.66 12.11 23.43
CA ASP A 693 31.97 11.37 24.49
C ASP A 693 30.50 11.79 24.71
N VAL A 694 30.07 12.89 24.07
CA VAL A 694 28.70 13.38 24.17
C VAL A 694 27.74 12.44 23.43
N GLY A 695 28.19 11.83 22.33
CA GLY A 695 27.36 10.89 21.55
C GLY A 695 27.53 11.03 20.06
N ARG A 696 26.54 10.52 19.31
CA ARG A 696 26.49 10.55 17.85
C ARG A 696 25.14 11.08 17.40
N ILE A 697 25.14 11.90 16.35
CA ILE A 697 23.93 12.28 15.62
C ILE A 697 24.02 11.72 14.21
N ASP A 698 22.98 11.01 13.79
CA ASP A 698 22.77 10.59 12.40
C ASP A 698 21.75 11.57 11.80
N TRP A 699 22.19 12.34 10.79
CA TRP A 699 21.36 13.29 10.07
C TRP A 699 20.87 12.64 8.78
N ASP A 700 19.60 12.86 8.44
CA ASP A 700 19.00 12.49 7.17
C ASP A 700 18.17 13.64 6.61
N VAL A 701 18.32 13.86 5.32
CA VAL A 701 17.52 14.83 4.55
C VAL A 701 17.04 14.11 3.30
N ALA A 702 15.73 14.16 3.06
CA ALA A 702 15.14 13.63 1.85
C ALA A 702 14.09 14.59 1.30
N ILE A 703 14.18 14.92 0.01
CA ILE A 703 13.32 15.92 -0.64
C ILE A 703 12.83 15.34 -1.96
N ASN A 704 11.53 15.39 -2.20
CA ASN A 704 10.94 15.20 -3.52
C ASN A 704 10.21 16.46 -3.95
N LEU A 705 10.53 16.94 -5.15
CA LEU A 705 9.80 17.98 -5.87
C LEU A 705 9.16 17.34 -7.10
N ASN A 706 7.86 17.50 -7.28
CA ASN A 706 7.11 16.82 -8.32
C ASN A 706 6.09 17.75 -8.97
N ARG A 707 5.90 17.60 -10.27
CA ARG A 707 4.86 18.31 -11.02
C ARG A 707 4.36 17.46 -12.17
N THR A 708 3.08 17.11 -12.15
CA THR A 708 2.37 16.46 -13.25
C THR A 708 1.55 17.48 -14.04
N ARG A 709 1.55 17.37 -15.34
CA ARG A 709 0.76 18.16 -16.29
C ARG A 709 0.03 17.22 -17.22
N LEU A 710 -1.23 17.52 -17.48
CA LEU A 710 -1.98 16.93 -18.59
C LEU A 710 -1.38 17.43 -19.90
N SER A 711 -0.99 16.53 -20.80
CA SER A 711 -0.46 16.86 -22.12
C SER A 711 -1.48 16.63 -23.23
N HIS A 712 -2.42 15.70 -23.02
CA HIS A 712 -3.52 15.38 -23.91
C HIS A 712 -4.67 14.78 -23.10
N GLN A 713 -5.92 15.04 -23.51
CA GLN A 713 -7.12 14.33 -23.07
C GLN A 713 -7.92 13.90 -24.28
N ALA A 714 -8.61 12.78 -24.16
CA ALA A 714 -9.51 12.27 -25.18
C ALA A 714 -10.88 12.96 -25.09
N ASP A 715 -11.53 13.09 -26.24
CA ASP A 715 -12.90 13.58 -26.37
C ASP A 715 -13.86 12.41 -26.62
N SER A 716 -15.10 12.58 -26.22
CA SER A 716 -16.21 11.68 -26.55
C SER A 716 -16.52 11.71 -28.06
N ALA A 717 -17.34 10.78 -28.52
CA ALA A 717 -17.84 10.77 -29.90
C ALA A 717 -18.59 12.07 -30.29
N THR A 718 -19.06 12.85 -29.31
CA THR A 718 -19.73 14.12 -29.50
C THR A 718 -18.78 15.34 -29.38
N GLY A 719 -17.47 15.10 -29.28
CA GLY A 719 -16.44 16.13 -29.16
C GLY A 719 -16.36 16.82 -27.79
N GLN A 720 -16.94 16.21 -26.75
CA GLN A 720 -16.81 16.73 -25.38
C GLN A 720 -15.66 16.05 -24.65
N PRO A 721 -14.87 16.80 -23.85
CA PRO A 721 -13.80 16.21 -23.06
C PRO A 721 -14.30 15.09 -22.14
N LEU A 722 -13.61 13.94 -22.13
CA LEU A 722 -13.96 12.82 -21.26
C LEU A 722 -13.58 13.05 -19.79
N LEU A 723 -12.64 13.96 -19.52
CA LEU A 723 -12.22 14.29 -18.16
C LEU A 723 -12.87 15.58 -17.68
N SER A 724 -13.46 15.52 -16.50
CA SER A 724 -13.93 16.72 -15.79
C SER A 724 -12.76 17.56 -15.23
N ALA A 725 -13.01 18.81 -14.87
CA ALA A 725 -12.03 19.63 -14.17
C ALA A 725 -11.58 19.00 -12.83
N GLN A 726 -12.47 18.26 -12.17
CA GLN A 726 -12.15 17.51 -10.94
C GLN A 726 -11.21 16.35 -11.26
N SER A 727 -11.47 15.56 -12.29
CA SER A 727 -10.61 14.43 -12.71
C SER A 727 -9.22 14.93 -13.11
N ILE A 728 -9.14 16.06 -13.82
CA ILE A 728 -7.84 16.68 -14.16
C ILE A 728 -7.09 17.12 -12.90
N ALA A 729 -7.79 17.68 -11.90
CA ALA A 729 -7.18 18.06 -10.64
C ALA A 729 -6.66 16.84 -9.85
N TYR A 730 -7.33 15.71 -9.89
CA TYR A 730 -6.87 14.45 -9.28
C TYR A 730 -5.53 14.00 -9.86
N ILE A 731 -5.32 14.12 -11.15
CA ILE A 731 -4.08 13.75 -11.84
C ILE A 731 -2.96 14.76 -11.59
N THR A 732 -3.27 16.07 -11.57
CA THR A 732 -2.24 17.13 -11.69
C THR A 732 -1.91 17.84 -10.39
N THR A 733 -2.83 17.89 -9.41
CA THR A 733 -2.69 18.73 -8.22
C THR A 733 -3.13 18.10 -6.91
N ALA A 734 -3.66 16.88 -6.94
CA ALA A 734 -4.11 16.15 -5.75
C ALA A 734 -2.95 15.71 -4.85
N TYR A 735 -1.81 15.41 -5.44
CA TYR A 735 -0.60 15.09 -4.67
C TYR A 735 0.24 16.34 -4.37
N PRO A 736 0.91 16.42 -3.21
CA PRO A 736 1.76 17.56 -2.88
C PRO A 736 2.94 17.66 -3.85
N ARG A 737 3.14 18.85 -4.41
CA ARG A 737 4.26 19.12 -5.33
C ARG A 737 5.63 19.13 -4.65
N SER A 738 5.68 19.07 -3.34
CA SER A 738 6.90 18.94 -2.57
C SER A 738 6.61 18.19 -1.29
N LYS A 739 7.48 17.24 -0.98
CA LYS A 739 7.56 16.59 0.32
C LYS A 739 9.01 16.60 0.76
N MET A 740 9.28 17.05 1.98
CA MET A 740 10.63 17.20 2.51
C MET A 740 10.67 16.59 3.90
N ILE A 741 11.69 15.83 4.17
CA ILE A 741 11.95 15.15 5.45
C ILE A 741 13.31 15.60 5.93
N PHE A 742 13.37 16.09 7.17
CA PHE A 742 14.60 16.48 7.85
C PHE A 742 14.66 15.69 9.15
N GLY A 743 15.62 14.77 9.26
CA GLY A 743 15.79 13.89 10.39
C GLY A 743 17.08 14.12 11.14
N GLY A 744 17.02 13.90 12.44
CA GLY A 744 18.19 13.86 13.32
C GLY A 744 17.98 12.84 14.43
N ARG A 745 18.90 11.87 14.54
CA ARG A 745 18.84 10.83 15.57
C ARG A 745 20.06 10.87 16.44
N PHE A 746 19.89 11.34 17.69
CA PHE A 746 20.93 11.40 18.69
C PHE A 746 21.01 10.13 19.51
N THR A 747 22.20 9.54 19.64
CA THR A 747 22.45 8.34 20.43
C THR A 747 23.56 8.58 21.44
N ARG A 748 23.27 8.28 22.73
CA ARG A 748 24.23 8.33 23.84
C ARG A 748 23.99 7.18 24.81
N GLY A 749 24.92 6.25 24.90
CA GLY A 749 24.79 5.08 25.78
C GLY A 749 23.54 4.27 25.49
N ALA A 750 22.64 4.16 26.46
CA ALA A 750 21.37 3.44 26.36
C ALA A 750 20.24 4.28 25.72
N TRP A 751 20.42 5.58 25.53
CA TRP A 751 19.40 6.50 25.03
C TRP A 751 19.55 6.78 23.56
N THR A 752 18.43 6.78 22.86
CA THR A 752 18.32 7.27 21.49
C THR A 752 17.12 8.20 21.40
N VAL A 753 17.32 9.39 20.82
CA VAL A 753 16.25 10.38 20.59
C VAL A 753 16.23 10.70 19.11
N GLY A 754 15.10 10.45 18.46
CA GLY A 754 14.85 10.77 17.06
C GLY A 754 13.89 11.94 16.94
N VAL A 755 14.20 12.88 16.05
CA VAL A 755 13.30 13.98 15.67
C VAL A 755 13.28 14.05 14.16
N HIS A 756 12.07 13.99 13.56
CA HIS A 756 11.87 14.14 12.13
C HIS A 756 10.82 15.20 11.86
N GLU A 757 11.18 16.18 11.07
CA GLU A 757 10.28 17.21 10.58
C GLU A 757 9.91 16.89 9.14
N ILE A 758 8.60 16.71 8.86
CA ILE A 758 8.09 16.44 7.52
C ILE A 758 7.26 17.60 7.04
N ARG A 759 7.69 18.22 5.95
CA ARG A 759 6.92 19.27 5.28
C ARG A 759 6.18 18.70 4.09
N TYR A 760 4.86 18.86 4.09
CA TYR A 760 4.00 18.58 2.95
C TYR A 760 3.67 19.88 2.20
N GLY A 761 3.88 19.90 0.89
CA GLY A 761 3.50 20.99 0.03
C GLY A 761 2.00 21.14 -0.12
N GLN A 762 1.59 22.19 -0.82
CA GLN A 762 0.18 22.45 -1.14
C GLN A 762 -0.38 21.40 -2.08
N THR A 763 -1.66 21.01 -1.83
CA THR A 763 -2.50 20.32 -2.83
C THR A 763 -3.66 21.22 -3.25
N THR A 764 -4.23 20.94 -4.41
CA THR A 764 -5.40 21.68 -4.92
C THR A 764 -6.39 20.68 -5.50
N SER A 765 -7.66 20.85 -5.15
CA SER A 765 -8.79 20.05 -5.62
C SER A 765 -9.82 20.93 -6.29
N GLN A 766 -10.67 20.32 -7.10
CA GLN A 766 -11.90 20.95 -7.63
C GLN A 766 -13.07 20.27 -6.91
N LEU A 767 -13.75 21.01 -6.02
CA LEU A 767 -14.80 20.45 -5.18
C LEU A 767 -16.19 20.70 -5.75
N THR A 768 -17.05 19.70 -5.64
CA THR A 768 -18.49 19.84 -5.88
C THR A 768 -19.07 20.90 -4.93
N TYR A 769 -19.97 21.73 -5.42
CA TYR A 769 -20.71 22.70 -4.63
C TYR A 769 -22.12 22.16 -4.34
N TYR A 770 -22.47 22.12 -3.08
CA TYR A 770 -23.78 21.60 -2.64
C TYR A 770 -24.79 22.72 -2.37
N THR A 771 -26.05 22.43 -2.58
CA THR A 771 -27.17 23.38 -2.48
C THR A 771 -28.24 22.84 -1.54
N GLY A 772 -29.18 23.74 -1.17
CA GLY A 772 -30.26 23.43 -0.24
C GLY A 772 -29.84 23.62 1.22
N ALA A 773 -30.81 23.72 2.10
CA ALA A 773 -30.62 23.96 3.54
C ALA A 773 -29.76 22.89 4.22
N THR A 774 -29.73 21.67 3.66
CA THR A 774 -28.98 20.51 4.18
C THR A 774 -27.79 20.11 3.31
N ASN A 775 -27.39 20.91 2.31
CA ASN A 775 -26.32 20.55 1.36
C ASN A 775 -26.51 19.17 0.71
N SER A 776 -27.74 18.76 0.44
CA SER A 776 -28.07 17.46 -0.15
C SER A 776 -28.19 17.48 -1.68
N GLY A 777 -28.36 18.65 -2.27
CA GLY A 777 -28.39 18.87 -3.72
C GLY A 777 -27.02 19.29 -4.25
N SER A 778 -26.68 18.95 -5.48
CA SER A 778 -25.50 19.45 -6.20
C SER A 778 -25.90 20.67 -7.04
N LEU A 779 -25.07 21.71 -7.07
CA LEU A 779 -25.25 22.84 -7.97
C LEU A 779 -25.13 22.40 -9.43
N SER A 780 -24.14 21.57 -9.72
CA SER A 780 -23.83 21.06 -11.06
C SER A 780 -22.93 19.84 -10.97
N SER A 781 -23.00 18.95 -11.96
CA SER A 781 -22.08 17.84 -12.16
C SER A 781 -20.80 18.24 -12.94
N THR A 782 -20.75 19.48 -13.45
CA THR A 782 -19.65 19.96 -14.30
C THR A 782 -18.97 21.21 -13.77
N VAL A 783 -19.57 21.92 -12.81
CA VAL A 783 -19.01 23.12 -12.19
C VAL A 783 -18.44 22.78 -10.83
N PHE A 784 -17.16 23.03 -10.65
CA PHE A 784 -16.42 22.77 -9.42
C PHE A 784 -15.75 24.03 -8.92
N LEU A 785 -15.51 24.12 -7.61
CA LEU A 785 -14.79 25.22 -6.98
C LEU A 785 -13.38 24.79 -6.56
N PRO A 786 -12.36 25.61 -6.79
CA PRO A 786 -11.01 25.31 -6.37
C PRO A 786 -10.88 25.35 -4.84
N PHE A 787 -10.30 24.31 -4.26
CA PHE A 787 -9.97 24.21 -2.85
C PHE A 787 -8.47 23.95 -2.68
N ARG A 788 -7.86 24.64 -1.71
CA ARG A 788 -6.42 24.53 -1.42
C ARG A 788 -6.19 24.00 -0.03
N ASN A 789 -5.50 22.88 0.07
CA ASN A 789 -4.82 22.46 1.29
C ASN A 789 -3.50 23.21 1.38
N THR A 790 -3.35 24.08 2.36
CA THR A 790 -2.11 24.86 2.58
C THR A 790 -0.98 23.94 3.01
N PRO A 791 0.28 24.30 2.77
CA PRO A 791 1.43 23.52 3.24
C PRO A 791 1.34 23.22 4.74
N LYS A 792 1.76 22.02 5.14
CA LYS A 792 1.74 21.55 6.51
C LYS A 792 3.10 21.01 6.92
N PHE A 793 3.40 21.17 8.19
CA PHE A 793 4.56 20.62 8.86
C PHE A 793 4.09 19.66 9.94
N ILE A 794 4.75 18.52 10.04
CA ILE A 794 4.53 17.57 11.13
C ILE A 794 5.87 17.20 11.75
N THR A 795 5.90 17.21 13.07
CA THR A 795 7.06 16.85 13.85
C THR A 795 6.82 15.48 14.47
N ASN A 796 7.69 14.52 14.17
CA ASN A 796 7.70 13.20 14.80
C ASN A 796 8.83 13.15 15.83
N LEU A 797 8.56 12.58 17.00
CA LEU A 797 9.51 12.43 18.11
C LEU A 797 9.47 10.98 18.60
N ASP A 798 10.64 10.39 18.78
CA ASP A 798 10.78 9.13 19.48
C ASP A 798 11.92 9.16 20.50
N ILE A 799 11.70 8.58 21.67
CA ILE A 799 12.68 8.43 22.73
C ILE A 799 12.75 6.97 23.09
N THR A 800 13.88 6.35 22.79
CA THR A 800 14.14 4.93 23.05
C THR A 800 15.15 4.79 24.19
N TYR A 801 14.83 3.95 25.16
CA TYR A 801 15.73 3.53 26.24
C TYR A 801 15.99 2.02 26.13
N ARG A 802 17.25 1.63 25.99
CA ARG A 802 17.70 0.25 25.98
C ARG A 802 18.08 -0.15 27.42
N VAL A 803 17.26 -1.00 28.04
CA VAL A 803 17.45 -1.45 29.41
C VAL A 803 18.69 -2.36 29.50
N ASP A 804 18.77 -3.30 28.60
CA ASP A 804 19.87 -4.27 28.52
C ASP A 804 20.11 -4.70 27.04
N ARG A 805 20.68 -5.87 26.80
CA ARG A 805 20.94 -6.40 25.45
C ARG A 805 19.66 -6.84 24.75
N ASN A 806 18.65 -7.21 25.50
CA ASN A 806 17.45 -7.87 25.05
C ASN A 806 16.27 -6.88 24.98
N TRP A 807 16.12 -5.99 25.96
CA TRP A 807 14.95 -5.14 26.09
C TRP A 807 15.21 -3.69 25.73
N SER A 808 14.31 -3.13 24.95
CA SER A 808 14.22 -1.68 24.73
C SER A 808 12.75 -1.20 24.74
N PHE A 809 12.57 0.02 25.23
CA PHE A 809 11.27 0.69 25.27
C PHE A 809 11.36 2.02 24.55
N THR A 810 10.32 2.35 23.80
CA THR A 810 10.22 3.62 23.06
C THR A 810 8.91 4.32 23.42
N LEU A 811 9.00 5.57 23.78
CA LEU A 811 7.87 6.51 23.83
C LEU A 811 7.96 7.41 22.62
N GLY A 812 6.87 7.53 21.86
CA GLY A 812 6.90 8.32 20.64
C GLY A 812 5.59 9.05 20.35
N ALA A 813 5.71 10.00 19.43
CA ALA A 813 4.60 10.76 18.89
C ALA A 813 4.83 11.00 17.39
N ASN A 814 3.88 10.60 16.59
CA ASN A 814 3.79 10.99 15.19
C ASN A 814 2.85 12.17 15.08
N ASN A 815 3.29 13.24 14.38
CA ASN A 815 2.57 14.50 14.34
C ASN A 815 2.31 15.08 15.76
N LEU A 816 3.37 15.29 16.51
CA LEU A 816 3.39 15.70 17.91
C LEU A 816 2.45 16.88 18.22
N PHE A 817 2.32 17.82 17.28
CA PHE A 817 1.53 19.06 17.45
C PHE A 817 0.12 18.98 16.85
N ASP A 818 -0.38 17.79 16.53
CA ASP A 818 -1.74 17.56 16.04
C ASP A 818 -2.09 18.39 14.77
N ALA A 819 -1.13 18.56 13.86
CA ALA A 819 -1.39 19.25 12.59
C ALA A 819 -2.41 18.48 11.74
N ARG A 820 -3.34 19.21 11.10
CA ARG A 820 -4.43 18.63 10.32
C ARG A 820 -4.55 19.30 8.95
N PRO A 821 -5.20 18.64 7.95
CA PRO A 821 -5.50 19.26 6.67
C PRO A 821 -6.31 20.56 6.80
N SER A 822 -6.40 21.32 5.72
CA SER A 822 -7.27 22.50 5.67
C SER A 822 -8.74 22.08 5.68
N ARG A 823 -9.60 22.83 6.38
CA ARG A 823 -11.03 22.55 6.42
C ARG A 823 -11.68 22.93 5.09
N VAL A 824 -12.58 22.06 4.61
CA VAL A 824 -13.41 22.28 3.44
C VAL A 824 -14.44 23.38 3.74
N PRO A 825 -14.67 24.34 2.82
CA PRO A 825 -15.73 25.33 2.95
C PRO A 825 -17.12 24.69 3.11
N ASP A 826 -18.01 25.30 3.87
CA ASP A 826 -19.31 24.74 4.21
C ASP A 826 -20.17 24.36 2.99
N GLY A 827 -20.19 25.20 1.94
CA GLY A 827 -20.90 24.91 0.70
C GLY A 827 -20.34 23.74 -0.14
N ASN A 828 -19.17 23.22 0.22
CA ASN A 828 -18.54 22.09 -0.43
C ASN A 828 -18.64 20.80 0.42
N ARG A 829 -19.42 20.81 1.49
CA ARG A 829 -19.61 19.66 2.37
C ARG A 829 -20.95 19.00 2.13
N TYR A 830 -20.96 17.81 1.55
CA TYR A 830 -22.19 17.03 1.43
C TYR A 830 -22.82 16.82 2.81
N LEU A 831 -24.07 17.16 2.97
CA LEU A 831 -24.81 17.14 4.25
C LEU A 831 -24.13 17.93 5.40
N GLY A 832 -23.13 18.77 5.09
CA GLY A 832 -22.33 19.48 6.10
C GLY A 832 -21.21 18.64 6.73
N VAL A 833 -21.13 17.36 6.45
CA VAL A 833 -20.37 16.36 7.23
C VAL A 833 -18.86 16.35 6.95
N PRO A 834 -18.34 16.28 5.72
CA PRO A 834 -16.92 16.15 5.47
C PRO A 834 -16.18 17.46 5.76
N GLN A 835 -15.58 17.60 6.94
CA GLN A 835 -14.77 18.80 7.22
C GLN A 835 -13.37 18.79 6.59
N TYR A 836 -12.90 17.65 6.09
CA TYR A 836 -11.67 17.48 5.33
C TYR A 836 -12.00 16.77 4.01
N TYR A 837 -11.20 17.02 2.98
CA TYR A 837 -11.41 16.36 1.69
C TYR A 837 -10.39 15.22 1.55
N MET A 838 -10.85 14.00 1.81
CA MET A 838 -10.00 12.80 1.93
C MET A 838 -9.18 12.54 0.67
N SER A 839 -9.79 12.61 -0.50
CA SER A 839 -9.15 12.23 -1.76
C SER A 839 -7.91 13.06 -2.13
N THR A 840 -7.69 14.24 -1.53
CA THR A 840 -6.58 15.12 -1.88
C THR A 840 -5.91 15.80 -0.68
N SER A 841 -6.18 15.34 0.53
CA SER A 841 -5.43 15.78 1.70
C SER A 841 -3.98 15.29 1.61
N GLN A 842 -3.03 16.17 1.95
CA GLN A 842 -1.62 15.82 1.90
C GLN A 842 -1.13 15.07 3.15
N LEU A 843 -1.93 15.04 4.20
CA LEU A 843 -1.65 14.33 5.46
C LEU A 843 -2.93 13.74 6.04
N ASP A 844 -2.78 12.78 6.94
CA ASP A 844 -3.88 12.14 7.61
C ASP A 844 -4.73 13.16 8.41
N MET A 845 -6.04 13.04 8.32
CA MET A 845 -7.00 13.86 9.05
C MET A 845 -7.07 13.52 10.55
N ASN A 846 -6.51 12.40 10.98
CA ASN A 846 -6.57 11.94 12.36
C ASN A 846 -5.71 12.77 13.30
N GLY A 847 -4.69 13.47 12.76
CA GLY A 847 -3.84 14.36 13.53
C GLY A 847 -2.72 13.62 14.28
N GLY A 848 -2.45 14.01 15.52
CA GLY A 848 -1.39 13.44 16.35
C GLY A 848 -1.70 12.01 16.79
N TYR A 849 -0.65 11.15 16.80
CA TYR A 849 -0.68 9.78 17.30
C TYR A 849 0.43 9.57 18.31
N TYR A 850 0.10 9.08 19.50
CA TYR A 850 1.02 8.87 20.60
C TYR A 850 1.11 7.39 20.94
N TYR A 851 2.32 6.86 21.06
CA TYR A 851 2.53 5.42 21.20
C TYR A 851 3.62 5.05 22.21
N LEU A 852 3.48 3.85 22.75
CA LEU A 852 4.49 3.11 23.50
C LEU A 852 4.86 1.85 22.72
N ARG A 853 6.16 1.56 22.61
CA ARG A 853 6.68 0.36 21.98
C ARG A 853 7.62 -0.36 22.93
N ALA A 854 7.48 -1.68 23.02
CA ALA A 854 8.39 -2.57 23.71
C ALA A 854 8.99 -3.56 22.70
N ASN A 855 10.28 -3.79 22.77
CA ASN A 855 10.98 -4.73 21.91
C ASN A 855 11.85 -5.67 22.76
N LEU A 856 11.77 -6.98 22.45
CA LEU A 856 12.60 -8.05 22.99
C LEU A 856 13.36 -8.72 21.84
N THR A 857 14.68 -8.87 21.99
CA THR A 857 15.56 -9.62 21.08
C THR A 857 16.34 -10.66 21.86
N LEU A 858 16.26 -11.96 21.47
CA LEU A 858 16.91 -13.10 22.11
C LEU A 858 17.94 -13.76 21.18
#